data_62889afba372481a47c1e1208679ac97
#
_entry.id   62889afba372481a47c1e1208679ac97
#
_cell.length_a   1.000
_cell.length_b   1.000
_cell.length_c   1.000
_cell.angle_alpha   90.00
_cell.angle_beta   90.00
_cell.angle_gamma   90.00
#
_symmetry.space_group_name_H-M   'P 1'
#
loop_
_entity.id
_entity.type
_entity.pdbx_description
1 polymer ?
#
loop_
_entity_poly.entity_id
_entity_poly.type
_entity_poly.pdbx_seq_one_letter_code
_entity_poly.pdbx_strand_id
1 'polypeptide(L)'
;MRSYLVRWASLVVALVTVIAPLAAPVPAQGQSLVPVPQPPYLEQAKAMLAGMSVNQKVGQLFIISFAGSDVLPGSDIADLIINYRIGGLQLKAANYNFVNGPDAPARIAELTNRLQLLAAQSPMPEIEASPTPTITVTPTQTAPDRRTATATPTNGIAAVTPTFIPLFIALNQEGDGAPYSEITQGLTPLPSQLAIGATWRPENAEIAGQILGSELSRLGINVLFGPVLDVMDTPKPGAPGDAGVRVFGGDPYWVGKFGAAFVRGVHAGSDNRIAVVGKHFPGLGSSDRNVDDEIPTVQKSLEQLKQIELAPFFAVTQIGAQPSATTVASDTGAVDGLLVSHIRYRGFQGNIRASTRPVSLDPLAYQALMSLPEIAAWRAAGGVTFSDALGVRGVRRFYDPLDLSFNARRVAQEAFVAGNDVLVLGSFGLSNSWPEQLANIKDTIQFFRERYVSDQTFAARVDMALTRILALKLKLYQGDFSPETAQVDVAGAAEISPSNDAVAAIAKESITLLSPSARDLPAVLSPLLRKDESIVFITDDREVKECSRCAPYPAIPRTALQDIALTLYGPRATGQVDPARVSSFTFSDLANFHGPVTETATAEATATPLPTPLSTSLTITDTPSITGTAEPASPGIQEAIAQADLIVFAMLDLNTQTPSAALFRDFLAQRADALREKRVVALAFGAPYYLDATEISKLTAYFAAYSRASAFLEAAIRVLFGEAPPAGALPVSITALNYSLLVQTSPDPNQVIPLTAANVVTPSQATPGPLELKVGNSLQLRAGPIYDRNGHVVPDGTPVQFVLAYPVERVEQQQAPVSTRDGVAEMTVVIERKGQVEIRAIAEPAQASYVIKVNIGDDASSIETIRPTPMPTPTPEPTVAPTPEPTATPTPPPEATDAESSNGGALGRASPQGFVLTLFALLATGLAAALALAAVTPIDLTRRWRLVLWSWSAGWVVYVLYAAGAPGMERIAAAFGWLGAAVLSVTASVAVLALALVFAGRQGAQSAT
;
A
#
# COMPACT_ATOMS: atom_id res chain seq x y z
N MET A 1 -40.36 -7.96 -52.42
CA MET A 1 -39.66 -8.01 -51.12
C MET A 1 -38.52 -9.05 -51.03
N ARG A 2 -38.69 -10.27 -51.61
CA ARG A 2 -37.58 -11.27 -51.57
C ARG A 2 -36.28 -10.85 -52.30
N SER A 3 -36.33 -10.09 -53.38
CA SER A 3 -35.14 -9.70 -54.19
C SER A 3 -34.31 -8.56 -53.53
N TYR A 4 -34.91 -7.71 -52.69
CA TYR A 4 -34.24 -6.65 -51.99
C TYR A 4 -33.46 -7.16 -50.77
N LEU A 5 -34.02 -8.12 -50.04
CA LEU A 5 -33.36 -8.73 -48.86
C LEU A 5 -32.10 -9.53 -49.23
N VAL A 6 -32.11 -10.21 -50.39
CA VAL A 6 -30.93 -10.96 -50.87
C VAL A 6 -29.83 -10.03 -51.30
N ARG A 7 -30.14 -8.86 -51.91
CA ARG A 7 -29.13 -7.85 -52.29
C ARG A 7 -28.49 -7.16 -51.08
N TRP A 8 -29.26 -6.92 -50.01
CA TRP A 8 -28.73 -6.35 -48.77
C TRP A 8 -27.87 -7.35 -47.99
N ALA A 9 -28.23 -8.61 -47.91
CA ALA A 9 -27.42 -9.65 -47.28
C ALA A 9 -26.09 -9.88 -48.04
N SER A 10 -26.09 -9.79 -49.36
CA SER A 10 -24.88 -9.89 -50.17
C SER A 10 -23.96 -8.69 -49.99
N LEU A 11 -24.51 -7.48 -49.72
CA LEU A 11 -23.72 -6.27 -49.53
C LEU A 11 -23.03 -6.30 -48.17
N VAL A 12 -23.67 -6.82 -47.11
CA VAL A 12 -23.10 -6.97 -45.78
C VAL A 12 -22.03 -8.05 -45.74
N VAL A 13 -22.21 -9.17 -46.46
CA VAL A 13 -21.18 -10.21 -46.58
C VAL A 13 -20.00 -9.70 -47.41
N ALA A 14 -20.20 -8.91 -48.45
CA ALA A 14 -19.13 -8.30 -49.23
C ALA A 14 -18.36 -7.25 -48.40
N LEU A 15 -18.99 -6.49 -47.50
CA LEU A 15 -18.35 -5.53 -46.63
C LEU A 15 -17.47 -6.21 -45.58
N VAL A 16 -17.92 -7.34 -45.05
CA VAL A 16 -17.16 -8.13 -44.05
C VAL A 16 -15.96 -8.83 -44.67
N THR A 17 -16.05 -9.25 -45.94
CA THR A 17 -14.96 -9.91 -46.65
C THR A 17 -13.90 -8.93 -47.23
N VAL A 18 -14.20 -7.65 -47.39
CA VAL A 18 -13.23 -6.63 -47.86
C VAL A 18 -12.41 -6.06 -46.67
N ILE A 19 -12.88 -6.16 -45.45
CA ILE A 19 -12.14 -5.69 -44.25
C ILE A 19 -11.18 -6.76 -43.69
N ALA A 20 -11.30 -8.01 -44.09
CA ALA A 20 -10.47 -9.11 -43.58
C ALA A 20 -8.99 -9.20 -44.08
N PRO A 21 -8.55 -8.64 -45.20
CA PRO A 21 -7.17 -8.79 -45.63
C PRO A 21 -6.22 -7.64 -45.27
N LEU A 22 -6.61 -6.67 -44.44
CA LEU A 22 -5.73 -5.56 -44.03
C LEU A 22 -5.03 -5.76 -42.69
N ALA A 23 -5.23 -6.89 -42.01
CA ALA A 23 -4.44 -7.31 -40.85
C ALA A 23 -3.40 -8.36 -41.32
N ALA A 24 -2.43 -7.95 -42.13
CA ALA A 24 -1.17 -8.68 -42.20
C ALA A 24 -0.50 -8.59 -40.80
N PRO A 25 -0.06 -9.71 -40.21
CA PRO A 25 0.73 -9.61 -39.00
C PRO A 25 1.98 -8.82 -39.32
N VAL A 26 2.14 -7.64 -38.73
CA VAL A 26 3.46 -6.99 -38.66
C VAL A 26 4.39 -8.03 -38.03
N PRO A 27 5.52 -8.37 -38.68
CA PRO A 27 6.46 -9.27 -38.06
C PRO A 27 6.84 -8.62 -36.73
N ALA A 28 6.55 -9.28 -35.63
CA ALA A 28 7.03 -8.90 -34.32
C ALA A 28 8.54 -8.78 -34.46
N GLN A 29 9.07 -7.55 -34.45
CA GLN A 29 10.49 -7.35 -34.25
C GLN A 29 10.82 -8.13 -33.00
N GLY A 30 11.66 -9.16 -33.17
CA GLY A 30 12.08 -9.99 -32.06
C GLY A 30 12.63 -9.08 -30.99
N GLN A 31 11.83 -8.85 -29.95
CA GLN A 31 12.36 -8.38 -28.69
C GLN A 31 13.39 -9.44 -28.31
N SER A 32 14.65 -9.05 -28.37
CA SER A 32 15.73 -9.81 -27.79
C SER A 32 15.27 -10.12 -26.38
N LEU A 33 14.90 -11.38 -26.12
CA LEU A 33 14.55 -11.82 -24.77
C LEU A 33 15.81 -11.60 -23.95
N VAL A 34 15.84 -10.53 -23.18
CA VAL A 34 16.87 -10.34 -22.16
C VAL A 34 16.75 -11.56 -21.26
N PRO A 35 17.78 -12.39 -21.11
CA PRO A 35 17.71 -13.57 -20.29
C PRO A 35 17.30 -13.15 -18.87
N VAL A 36 16.19 -13.69 -18.37
CA VAL A 36 15.81 -13.48 -16.97
C VAL A 36 16.94 -14.03 -16.11
N PRO A 37 17.54 -13.24 -15.21
CA PRO A 37 18.59 -13.71 -14.33
C PRO A 37 18.14 -14.95 -13.60
N GLN A 38 18.96 -16.01 -13.60
CA GLN A 38 18.67 -17.20 -12.80
C GLN A 38 18.82 -16.86 -11.32
N PRO A 39 17.98 -17.40 -10.42
CA PRO A 39 18.13 -17.20 -9.00
C PRO A 39 19.56 -17.56 -8.55
N PRO A 40 20.21 -16.73 -7.74
CA PRO A 40 21.47 -17.11 -7.13
C PRO A 40 21.29 -18.43 -6.34
N TYR A 41 22.29 -19.29 -6.36
CA TYR A 41 22.27 -20.61 -5.67
C TYR A 41 21.19 -21.59 -6.12
N LEU A 42 20.54 -21.41 -7.27
CA LEU A 42 19.45 -22.28 -7.74
C LEU A 42 19.89 -23.74 -7.82
N GLU A 43 21.06 -24.01 -8.41
CA GLU A 43 21.55 -25.39 -8.57
C GLU A 43 21.96 -26.02 -7.24
N GLN A 44 22.51 -25.23 -6.31
CA GLN A 44 22.80 -25.69 -4.96
C GLN A 44 21.50 -26.02 -4.20
N ALA A 45 20.46 -25.19 -4.32
CA ALA A 45 19.14 -25.43 -3.74
C ALA A 45 18.51 -26.74 -4.28
N LYS A 46 18.60 -27.01 -5.57
CA LYS A 46 18.11 -28.24 -6.19
C LYS A 46 18.88 -29.47 -5.70
N ALA A 47 20.20 -29.36 -5.60
CA ALA A 47 21.04 -30.45 -5.10
C ALA A 47 20.70 -30.77 -3.64
N MET A 48 20.52 -29.76 -2.80
CA MET A 48 20.08 -29.96 -1.40
C MET A 48 18.69 -30.59 -1.34
N LEU A 49 17.73 -30.10 -2.11
CA LEU A 49 16.37 -30.62 -2.16
C LEU A 49 16.33 -32.12 -2.47
N ALA A 50 17.20 -32.61 -3.36
CA ALA A 50 17.28 -34.02 -3.73
C ALA A 50 17.70 -34.91 -2.56
N GLY A 51 18.46 -34.40 -1.58
CA GLY A 51 18.91 -35.12 -0.39
C GLY A 51 18.02 -34.98 0.83
N MET A 52 16.95 -34.17 0.77
CA MET A 52 16.09 -33.89 1.93
C MET A 52 15.05 -34.99 2.17
N SER A 53 14.84 -35.33 3.44
CA SER A 53 13.72 -36.19 3.86
C SER A 53 12.36 -35.47 3.71
N VAL A 54 11.26 -36.22 3.70
CA VAL A 54 9.89 -35.67 3.65
C VAL A 54 9.66 -34.69 4.81
N ASN A 55 10.13 -35.01 6.00
CA ASN A 55 10.00 -34.16 7.18
C ASN A 55 10.72 -32.82 7.00
N GLN A 56 11.95 -32.84 6.47
CA GLN A 56 12.68 -31.60 6.16
C GLN A 56 11.97 -30.81 5.06
N LYS A 57 11.54 -31.44 3.98
CA LYS A 57 10.86 -30.78 2.88
C LYS A 57 9.59 -30.07 3.35
N VAL A 58 8.70 -30.78 4.00
CA VAL A 58 7.41 -30.22 4.43
C VAL A 58 7.58 -29.16 5.51
N GLY A 59 8.44 -29.41 6.50
CA GLY A 59 8.66 -28.46 7.61
C GLY A 59 9.12 -27.09 7.14
N GLN A 60 9.99 -27.04 6.10
CA GLN A 60 10.53 -25.77 5.59
C GLN A 60 9.49 -24.83 4.97
N LEU A 61 8.26 -25.27 4.72
CA LEU A 61 7.18 -24.44 4.22
C LEU A 61 6.60 -23.50 5.28
N PHE A 62 6.87 -23.69 6.56
CA PHE A 62 6.14 -23.03 7.65
C PHE A 62 7.02 -22.08 8.45
N ILE A 63 6.50 -20.86 8.63
CA ILE A 63 6.92 -19.91 9.67
C ILE A 63 5.84 -19.90 10.73
N ILE A 64 6.20 -20.09 11.98
CA ILE A 64 5.24 -20.13 13.09
C ILE A 64 5.47 -19.01 14.10
N SER A 65 4.39 -18.49 14.68
CA SER A 65 4.44 -17.67 15.88
C SER A 65 4.28 -18.59 17.11
N PHE A 66 5.08 -18.40 18.15
CA PHE A 66 5.04 -19.22 19.36
C PHE A 66 4.93 -18.37 20.62
N ALA A 67 4.50 -18.96 21.71
CA ALA A 67 4.36 -18.28 22.99
C ALA A 67 5.56 -18.56 23.91
N GLY A 68 6.03 -17.52 24.59
CA GLY A 68 7.14 -17.59 25.54
C GLY A 68 8.52 -17.55 24.90
N SER A 69 9.55 -17.60 25.75
CA SER A 69 10.97 -17.58 25.37
C SER A 69 11.70 -18.86 25.76
N ASP A 70 10.98 -19.91 26.20
CA ASP A 70 11.58 -21.19 26.57
C ASP A 70 11.94 -21.98 25.31
N VAL A 71 13.25 -22.11 25.07
CA VAL A 71 13.85 -22.82 23.96
C VAL A 71 14.78 -23.94 24.44
N LEU A 72 14.56 -24.43 25.67
CA LEU A 72 15.33 -25.56 26.21
C LEU A 72 14.97 -26.87 25.49
N PRO A 73 15.88 -27.85 25.47
CA PRO A 73 15.57 -29.19 25.00
C PRO A 73 14.34 -29.78 25.75
N GLY A 74 13.35 -30.24 24.98
CA GLY A 74 12.07 -30.70 25.53
C GLY A 74 10.96 -29.66 25.59
N SER A 75 11.24 -28.40 25.26
CA SER A 75 10.18 -27.40 25.05
C SER A 75 9.40 -27.65 23.74
N ASP A 76 8.17 -27.12 23.66
CA ASP A 76 7.33 -27.25 22.46
C ASP A 76 8.01 -26.72 21.21
N ILE A 77 8.77 -25.63 21.33
CA ILE A 77 9.47 -25.02 20.21
C ILE A 77 10.67 -25.84 19.78
N ALA A 78 11.39 -26.46 20.73
CA ALA A 78 12.48 -27.38 20.40
C ALA A 78 11.94 -28.59 19.63
N ASP A 79 10.79 -29.16 20.03
CA ASP A 79 10.13 -30.25 19.30
C ASP A 79 9.77 -29.84 17.86
N LEU A 80 9.15 -28.65 17.67
CA LEU A 80 8.80 -28.16 16.35
C LEU A 80 10.03 -27.95 15.44
N ILE A 81 11.15 -27.47 16.00
CA ILE A 81 12.39 -27.26 15.24
C ILE A 81 13.07 -28.60 14.93
N ILE A 82 13.24 -29.45 15.93
CA ILE A 82 14.03 -30.68 15.82
C ILE A 82 13.26 -31.76 15.07
N ASN A 83 12.01 -32.05 15.43
CA ASN A 83 11.23 -33.18 14.91
C ASN A 83 10.30 -32.78 13.75
N TYR A 84 9.75 -31.57 13.76
CA TYR A 84 8.89 -31.10 12.68
C TYR A 84 9.67 -30.33 11.60
N ARG A 85 10.95 -29.95 11.83
CA ARG A 85 11.84 -29.31 10.87
C ARG A 85 11.25 -28.04 10.25
N ILE A 86 10.56 -27.23 11.05
CA ILE A 86 9.94 -26.00 10.58
C ILE A 86 10.94 -25.06 9.90
N GLY A 87 10.45 -24.29 8.93
CA GLY A 87 11.27 -23.37 8.12
C GLY A 87 11.67 -22.11 8.84
N GLY A 88 10.90 -21.65 9.82
CA GLY A 88 11.19 -20.43 10.54
C GLY A 88 10.21 -20.09 11.65
N LEU A 89 10.49 -18.96 12.29
CA LEU A 89 9.76 -18.44 13.44
C LEU A 89 9.51 -16.94 13.26
N GLN A 90 8.36 -16.47 13.74
CA GLN A 90 8.08 -15.05 13.86
C GLN A 90 8.15 -14.66 15.34
N LEU A 91 9.04 -13.74 15.69
CA LEU A 91 9.17 -13.19 17.03
C LEU A 91 8.18 -12.04 17.23
N LYS A 92 7.52 -12.04 18.40
CA LYS A 92 6.56 -11.01 18.81
C LYS A 92 6.71 -10.69 20.29
N ALA A 93 6.77 -9.42 20.65
CA ALA A 93 6.72 -8.99 22.06
C ALA A 93 5.39 -9.42 22.72
N ALA A 94 4.28 -9.32 22.00
CA ALA A 94 2.95 -9.76 22.45
C ALA A 94 2.87 -11.25 22.83
N ASN A 95 3.73 -12.08 22.25
CA ASN A 95 3.85 -13.52 22.57
C ASN A 95 4.84 -13.83 23.68
N TYR A 96 5.45 -12.82 24.30
CA TYR A 96 6.49 -12.96 25.33
C TYR A 96 7.77 -13.66 24.84
N ASN A 97 8.08 -13.56 23.53
CA ASN A 97 9.35 -14.11 23.02
C ASN A 97 10.54 -13.33 23.58
N PHE A 98 10.35 -12.08 23.88
CA PHE A 98 11.30 -11.19 24.56
C PHE A 98 10.52 -10.09 25.32
N VAL A 99 11.20 -9.35 26.16
CA VAL A 99 10.68 -8.17 26.86
C VAL A 99 11.51 -6.98 26.45
N ASN A 100 10.86 -5.91 26.06
CA ASN A 100 11.55 -4.65 25.75
C ASN A 100 12.21 -4.07 27.00
N GLY A 101 13.44 -3.61 26.83
CA GLY A 101 14.28 -3.02 27.85
C GLY A 101 15.63 -2.66 27.25
N PRO A 102 16.50 -1.95 27.98
CA PRO A 102 17.82 -1.55 27.45
C PRO A 102 18.69 -2.73 26.99
N ASP A 103 18.50 -3.91 27.57
CA ASP A 103 19.23 -5.16 27.28
C ASP A 103 18.48 -6.07 26.27
N ALA A 104 17.36 -5.61 25.72
CA ALA A 104 16.58 -6.39 24.74
C ALA A 104 17.42 -6.86 23.53
N PRO A 105 18.33 -6.05 22.94
CA PRO A 105 19.18 -6.51 21.82
C PRO A 105 20.00 -7.75 22.16
N ALA A 106 20.70 -7.77 23.28
CA ALA A 106 21.50 -8.92 23.70
C ALA A 106 20.63 -10.17 23.94
N ARG A 107 19.49 -10.01 24.62
CA ARG A 107 18.56 -11.12 24.89
C ARG A 107 17.96 -11.70 23.62
N ILE A 108 17.64 -10.86 22.64
CA ILE A 108 17.13 -11.33 21.35
C ILE A 108 18.23 -12.07 20.59
N ALA A 109 19.46 -11.57 20.57
CA ALA A 109 20.60 -12.25 19.95
C ALA A 109 20.88 -13.62 20.61
N GLU A 110 20.79 -13.74 21.93
CA GLU A 110 20.87 -15.03 22.62
C GLU A 110 19.73 -15.97 22.20
N LEU A 111 18.49 -15.47 22.15
CA LEU A 111 17.35 -16.27 21.75
C LEU A 111 17.50 -16.79 20.32
N THR A 112 17.87 -15.93 19.37
CA THR A 112 18.05 -16.31 17.96
C THR A 112 19.17 -17.32 17.79
N ASN A 113 20.29 -17.17 18.50
CA ASN A 113 21.38 -18.14 18.51
C ASN A 113 20.94 -19.50 19.04
N ARG A 114 20.20 -19.53 20.15
CA ARG A 114 19.67 -20.80 20.71
C ARG A 114 18.70 -21.47 19.73
N LEU A 115 17.85 -20.72 19.05
CA LEU A 115 16.94 -21.26 18.04
C LEU A 115 17.70 -21.86 16.85
N GLN A 116 18.74 -21.20 16.35
CA GLN A 116 19.58 -21.73 15.28
C GLN A 116 20.35 -22.99 15.72
N LEU A 117 20.84 -23.04 16.95
CA LEU A 117 21.50 -24.22 17.49
C LEU A 117 20.54 -25.41 17.62
N LEU A 118 19.27 -25.21 17.95
CA LEU A 118 18.25 -26.27 17.93
C LEU A 118 18.05 -26.83 16.51
N ALA A 119 18.07 -25.98 15.49
CA ALA A 119 17.96 -26.41 14.10
C ALA A 119 19.16 -27.26 13.63
N ALA A 120 20.33 -27.07 14.24
CA ALA A 120 21.52 -27.87 13.97
C ALA A 120 21.48 -29.27 14.62
N GLN A 121 20.59 -29.51 15.59
CA GLN A 121 20.49 -30.80 16.23
C GLN A 121 19.88 -31.86 15.31
N SER A 122 20.43 -33.06 15.33
CA SER A 122 19.86 -34.22 14.63
C SER A 122 18.55 -34.63 15.31
N PRO A 123 17.49 -34.98 14.54
CA PRO A 123 16.33 -35.63 15.12
C PRO A 123 16.74 -36.93 15.79
N MET A 124 16.05 -37.30 16.85
CA MET A 124 16.07 -38.71 17.31
C MET A 124 15.72 -39.60 16.11
N PRO A 125 16.40 -40.73 15.90
CA PRO A 125 16.10 -41.59 14.77
C PRO A 125 14.63 -41.95 14.78
N GLU A 126 13.92 -41.52 13.75
CA GLU A 126 12.52 -41.90 13.55
C GLU A 126 12.54 -43.42 13.33
N ILE A 127 11.93 -44.16 14.21
CA ILE A 127 11.69 -45.57 13.97
C ILE A 127 10.67 -45.60 12.84
N GLU A 128 11.16 -45.68 11.58
CA GLU A 128 10.28 -45.98 10.46
C GLU A 128 9.48 -47.20 10.84
N ALA A 129 8.15 -47.04 10.95
CA ALA A 129 7.26 -48.18 11.12
C ALA A 129 7.53 -49.11 9.95
N SER A 130 8.29 -50.15 10.20
CA SER A 130 8.62 -51.21 9.23
C SER A 130 7.30 -51.63 8.56
N PRO A 131 7.22 -51.65 7.24
CA PRO A 131 5.99 -52.11 6.58
C PRO A 131 5.69 -53.51 7.11
N THR A 132 4.53 -53.69 7.70
CA THR A 132 4.03 -54.97 8.21
C THR A 132 4.27 -56.04 7.13
N PRO A 133 5.07 -57.08 7.35
CA PRO A 133 5.32 -58.06 6.32
C PRO A 133 3.98 -58.73 5.99
N THR A 134 3.53 -58.58 4.78
CA THR A 134 2.39 -59.35 4.25
C THR A 134 2.84 -60.81 4.19
N ILE A 135 2.35 -61.63 5.13
CA ILE A 135 2.58 -63.07 5.13
C ILE A 135 1.80 -63.66 3.95
N THR A 136 2.47 -63.84 2.84
CA THR A 136 1.98 -64.65 1.73
C THR A 136 2.31 -66.12 2.08
N VAL A 137 1.28 -66.86 2.49
CA VAL A 137 1.38 -68.30 2.74
C VAL A 137 1.44 -69.01 1.37
N THR A 138 2.60 -69.51 0.97
CA THR A 138 2.74 -70.39 -0.17
C THR A 138 3.02 -71.80 0.35
N PRO A 139 2.36 -72.85 -0.17
CA PRO A 139 2.45 -74.20 0.40
C PRO A 139 3.79 -74.86 0.05
N THR A 140 4.27 -75.65 0.99
CA THR A 140 5.44 -76.41 1.11
C THR A 140 5.71 -77.38 -0.07
N GLN A 141 6.94 -77.43 -0.60
CA GLN A 141 7.53 -78.58 -1.16
C GLN A 141 9.02 -78.77 -0.73
N THR A 142 9.33 -79.89 -0.37
CA THR A 142 10.50 -80.62 0.19
C THR A 142 11.89 -80.18 -0.33
N ALA A 143 12.86 -80.20 0.60
CA ALA A 143 14.34 -80.09 0.43
C ALA A 143 14.94 -81.34 -0.32
N PRO A 144 16.25 -81.48 -0.70
CA PRO A 144 17.39 -80.82 -0.08
C PRO A 144 18.44 -80.32 -1.14
N ASP A 145 19.34 -79.39 -0.84
CA ASP A 145 20.78 -79.58 -0.93
C ASP A 145 21.57 -78.39 -0.31
N ARG A 146 22.59 -78.75 0.46
CA ARG A 146 23.59 -77.89 1.02
C ARG A 146 24.53 -77.37 -0.08
N ARG A 147 24.58 -76.07 -0.30
CA ARG A 147 25.76 -75.37 -0.81
C ARG A 147 25.96 -74.03 -0.06
N THR A 148 27.13 -73.92 0.54
CA THR A 148 27.68 -72.71 1.20
C THR A 148 27.59 -71.53 0.29
N ALA A 149 26.76 -70.57 0.66
CA ALA A 149 26.77 -69.25 0.02
C ALA A 149 27.57 -68.25 0.87
N THR A 150 28.65 -67.74 0.29
CA THR A 150 29.50 -66.68 0.82
C THR A 150 28.66 -65.40 0.87
N ALA A 151 28.50 -64.80 2.07
CA ALA A 151 27.83 -63.58 2.23
C ALA A 151 28.65 -62.45 1.58
N THR A 152 28.13 -61.88 0.53
CA THR A 152 28.61 -60.62 -0.05
C THR A 152 28.21 -59.47 0.90
N PRO A 153 29.09 -58.58 1.32
CA PRO A 153 28.72 -57.46 2.17
C PRO A 153 27.76 -56.56 1.42
N THR A 154 26.52 -56.46 1.87
CA THR A 154 25.55 -55.45 1.43
C THR A 154 26.16 -54.08 1.76
N ASN A 155 26.39 -53.27 0.75
CA ASN A 155 26.77 -51.89 0.91
C ASN A 155 25.78 -51.24 1.86
N GLY A 156 26.25 -50.84 3.07
CA GLY A 156 25.51 -50.01 3.99
C GLY A 156 25.11 -48.72 3.26
N ILE A 157 23.82 -48.48 3.23
CA ILE A 157 23.32 -47.16 2.87
C ILE A 157 23.96 -46.21 3.88
N ALA A 158 24.88 -45.36 3.46
CA ALA A 158 25.46 -44.32 4.29
C ALA A 158 24.26 -43.50 4.85
N ALA A 159 24.13 -43.46 6.18
CA ALA A 159 23.17 -42.63 6.83
C ALA A 159 23.45 -41.17 6.36
N VAL A 160 22.55 -40.62 5.55
CA VAL A 160 22.65 -39.24 5.12
C VAL A 160 22.49 -38.39 6.37
N THR A 161 23.59 -37.78 6.83
CA THR A 161 23.57 -36.85 7.95
C THR A 161 22.62 -35.73 7.56
N PRO A 162 21.59 -35.44 8.37
CA PRO A 162 20.66 -34.34 8.02
C PRO A 162 21.43 -33.04 7.87
N THR A 163 21.37 -32.43 6.69
CA THR A 163 22.00 -31.13 6.42
C THR A 163 21.34 -30.07 7.29
N PHE A 164 22.15 -29.28 8.00
CA PHE A 164 21.67 -28.12 8.73
C PHE A 164 21.05 -27.11 7.74
N ILE A 165 19.83 -26.63 8.02
CA ILE A 165 19.16 -25.58 7.28
C ILE A 165 18.82 -24.48 8.28
N PRO A 166 19.38 -23.27 8.17
CA PRO A 166 19.09 -22.16 9.07
C PRO A 166 17.61 -21.81 9.08
N LEU A 167 17.09 -21.42 10.25
CA LEU A 167 15.72 -20.93 10.38
C LEU A 167 15.57 -19.53 9.79
N PHE A 168 14.43 -19.23 9.20
CA PHE A 168 13.97 -17.87 9.07
C PHE A 168 13.58 -17.36 10.47
N ILE A 169 14.15 -16.23 10.87
CA ILE A 169 13.77 -15.50 12.08
C ILE A 169 13.14 -14.20 11.63
N ALA A 170 11.81 -14.16 11.67
CA ALA A 170 11.02 -13.06 11.11
C ALA A 170 10.55 -12.08 12.18
N LEU A 171 10.43 -10.81 11.81
CA LEU A 171 9.97 -9.73 12.68
C LEU A 171 9.19 -8.67 11.89
N ASN A 172 8.26 -7.95 12.57
CA ASN A 172 7.68 -6.69 12.11
C ASN A 172 8.41 -5.53 12.79
N GLN A 173 8.90 -4.56 12.01
CA GLN A 173 9.57 -3.37 12.54
C GLN A 173 9.32 -2.20 11.57
N GLU A 174 8.18 -1.49 11.77
CA GLU A 174 7.72 -0.46 10.83
C GLU A 174 8.12 0.96 11.24
N GLY A 175 8.70 1.14 12.42
CA GLY A 175 8.95 2.45 13.04
C GLY A 175 7.83 2.89 13.98
N ASP A 176 7.99 4.06 14.59
CA ASP A 176 7.05 4.73 15.50
C ASP A 176 6.62 3.92 16.75
N GLY A 177 7.42 2.94 17.17
CA GLY A 177 7.19 2.12 18.35
C GLY A 177 5.98 1.17 18.26
N ALA A 178 5.53 0.65 19.40
CA ALA A 178 4.41 -0.28 19.44
C ALA A 178 3.07 0.41 19.08
N PRO A 179 2.14 -0.27 18.39
CA PRO A 179 2.13 -1.69 18.07
C PRO A 179 2.85 -2.06 16.74
N TYR A 180 3.42 -1.11 16.02
CA TYR A 180 3.96 -1.30 14.66
C TYR A 180 5.41 -1.81 14.66
N SER A 181 6.10 -1.68 15.78
CA SER A 181 7.46 -2.18 16.01
C SER A 181 7.46 -3.14 17.19
N GLU A 182 8.03 -4.33 16.99
CA GLU A 182 8.15 -5.33 18.05
C GLU A 182 9.25 -4.98 19.05
N ILE A 183 10.36 -4.40 18.57
CA ILE A 183 11.48 -3.95 19.41
C ILE A 183 11.38 -2.42 19.56
N THR A 184 11.09 -1.98 20.79
CA THR A 184 10.85 -0.57 21.10
C THR A 184 11.97 0.08 21.91
N GLN A 185 12.92 -0.71 22.43
CA GLN A 185 14.05 -0.24 23.23
C GLN A 185 15.35 -0.93 22.82
N GLY A 186 16.46 -0.22 22.96
CA GLY A 186 17.80 -0.71 22.65
C GLY A 186 18.21 -0.60 21.17
N LEU A 187 17.30 -0.21 20.30
CA LEU A 187 17.52 0.10 18.89
C LEU A 187 17.24 1.57 18.60
N THR A 188 17.63 2.03 17.42
CA THR A 188 17.27 3.36 16.93
C THR A 188 15.75 3.52 16.84
N PRO A 189 15.17 4.55 17.48
CA PRO A 189 13.72 4.79 17.42
C PRO A 189 13.34 5.38 16.05
N LEU A 190 13.27 4.54 15.03
CA LEU A 190 12.93 4.97 13.68
C LEU A 190 11.54 5.60 13.63
N PRO A 191 11.35 6.64 12.79
CA PRO A 191 10.06 7.30 12.61
C PRO A 191 9.08 6.42 11.82
N SER A 192 7.85 6.87 11.77
CA SER A 192 6.83 6.29 10.90
C SER A 192 7.20 6.42 9.41
N GLN A 193 6.65 5.54 8.57
CA GLN A 193 6.83 5.66 7.11
C GLN A 193 6.23 6.96 6.55
N LEU A 194 5.12 7.45 7.13
CA LEU A 194 4.50 8.70 6.70
C LEU A 194 5.38 9.93 7.00
N ALA A 195 6.11 9.91 8.13
CA ALA A 195 7.10 10.93 8.45
C ALA A 195 8.24 10.95 7.43
N ILE A 196 8.72 9.78 7.02
CA ILE A 196 9.73 9.66 5.96
C ILE A 196 9.16 10.17 4.63
N GLY A 197 7.92 9.80 4.28
CA GLY A 197 7.23 10.29 3.09
C GLY A 197 7.07 11.80 3.03
N ALA A 198 6.82 12.44 4.18
CA ALA A 198 6.69 13.90 4.28
C ALA A 198 7.99 14.67 3.97
N THR A 199 9.13 14.00 3.96
CA THR A 199 10.41 14.60 3.51
C THR A 199 10.53 14.68 2.00
N TRP A 200 9.76 13.90 1.24
CA TRP A 200 9.84 13.75 -0.23
C TRP A 200 11.23 13.37 -0.74
N ARG A 201 12.04 12.77 0.11
CA ARG A 201 13.43 12.35 -0.14
C ARG A 201 13.58 10.85 0.07
N PRO A 202 13.61 10.05 -1.01
CA PRO A 202 13.82 8.60 -0.91
C PRO A 202 15.12 8.21 -0.19
N GLU A 203 16.13 9.10 -0.19
CA GLU A 203 17.40 8.89 0.55
C GLU A 203 17.15 8.72 2.05
N ASN A 204 16.14 9.38 2.61
CA ASN A 204 15.76 9.21 4.02
C ASN A 204 15.16 7.84 4.31
N ALA A 205 14.46 7.24 3.35
CA ALA A 205 14.02 5.85 3.46
C ALA A 205 15.20 4.87 3.37
N GLU A 206 16.18 5.15 2.51
CA GLU A 206 17.39 4.34 2.39
C GLU A 206 18.22 4.38 3.68
N ILE A 207 18.41 5.56 4.27
CA ILE A 207 19.08 5.73 5.57
C ILE A 207 18.36 4.96 6.69
N ALA A 208 17.02 5.09 6.77
CA ALA A 208 16.22 4.36 7.75
C ALA A 208 16.33 2.83 7.55
N GLY A 209 16.29 2.37 6.30
CA GLY A 209 16.49 0.97 5.93
C GLY A 209 17.89 0.47 6.30
N GLN A 210 18.94 1.26 6.06
CA GLN A 210 20.32 0.90 6.37
C GLN A 210 20.55 0.75 7.89
N ILE A 211 20.01 1.67 8.68
CA ILE A 211 20.05 1.57 10.14
C ILE A 211 19.34 0.28 10.58
N LEU A 212 18.11 0.06 10.12
CA LEU A 212 17.32 -1.10 10.49
C LEU A 212 18.00 -2.41 10.09
N GLY A 213 18.54 -2.49 8.88
CA GLY A 213 19.25 -3.65 8.38
C GLY A 213 20.49 -3.97 9.23
N SER A 214 21.27 -2.96 9.56
CA SER A 214 22.47 -3.09 10.41
C SER A 214 22.12 -3.57 11.82
N GLU A 215 21.08 -3.00 12.43
CA GLU A 215 20.68 -3.35 13.79
C GLU A 215 20.05 -4.75 13.86
N LEU A 216 19.07 -5.05 13.01
CA LEU A 216 18.37 -6.33 13.03
C LEU A 216 19.28 -7.53 12.69
N SER A 217 20.22 -7.37 11.74
CA SER A 217 21.16 -8.43 11.38
C SER A 217 22.04 -8.84 12.56
N ARG A 218 22.44 -7.89 13.41
CA ARG A 218 23.19 -8.16 14.65
C ARG A 218 22.40 -8.92 15.70
N LEU A 219 21.06 -8.91 15.62
CA LEU A 219 20.17 -9.67 16.49
C LEU A 219 19.88 -11.08 15.96
N GLY A 220 20.41 -11.44 14.79
CA GLY A 220 20.09 -12.70 14.13
C GLY A 220 18.71 -12.74 13.46
N ILE A 221 18.07 -11.58 13.29
CA ILE A 221 16.85 -11.45 12.48
C ILE A 221 17.26 -11.47 11.02
N ASN A 222 16.64 -12.35 10.22
CA ASN A 222 17.00 -12.54 8.82
C ASN A 222 15.79 -12.45 7.87
N VAL A 223 14.58 -12.11 8.38
CA VAL A 223 13.40 -11.78 7.58
C VAL A 223 12.70 -10.57 8.19
N LEU A 224 12.53 -9.53 7.40
CA LEU A 224 11.76 -8.33 7.75
C LEU A 224 10.43 -8.34 6.99
N PHE A 225 9.29 -8.41 7.71
CA PHE A 225 7.97 -8.15 7.12
C PHE A 225 7.75 -6.64 7.00
N GLY A 226 8.14 -6.11 5.89
CA GLY A 226 8.13 -4.69 5.53
C GLY A 226 9.00 -4.42 4.29
N PRO A 227 8.98 -3.18 3.77
CA PRO A 227 8.13 -2.06 4.17
C PRO A 227 6.67 -2.25 3.81
N VAL A 228 5.79 -1.37 4.36
CA VAL A 228 4.40 -1.25 3.92
C VAL A 228 4.38 -0.47 2.62
N LEU A 229 3.87 -1.08 1.56
CA LEU A 229 3.82 -0.53 0.20
C LEU A 229 2.39 -0.13 -0.22
N ASP A 230 1.47 -0.10 0.75
CA ASP A 230 0.10 0.30 0.53
C ASP A 230 0.02 1.80 0.19
N VAL A 231 -0.90 2.16 -0.71
CA VAL A 231 -1.10 3.54 -1.18
C VAL A 231 -2.34 4.13 -0.54
N MET A 232 -2.20 5.21 0.21
CA MET A 232 -3.33 5.93 0.80
C MET A 232 -3.82 7.02 -0.16
N ASP A 233 -4.36 6.63 -1.30
CA ASP A 233 -4.90 7.56 -2.31
C ASP A 233 -6.07 8.41 -1.76
N THR A 234 -6.83 7.86 -0.84
CA THR A 234 -7.92 8.54 -0.14
C THR A 234 -7.92 8.13 1.33
N PRO A 235 -7.47 9.00 2.25
CA PRO A 235 -7.53 8.75 3.68
C PRO A 235 -8.95 8.47 4.17
N LYS A 236 -9.08 7.56 5.13
CA LYS A 236 -10.35 7.14 5.72
C LYS A 236 -10.33 7.30 7.24
N PRO A 237 -10.31 8.54 7.75
CA PRO A 237 -10.15 8.80 9.16
C PRO A 237 -11.22 8.08 10.00
N GLY A 238 -10.78 7.32 11.00
CA GLY A 238 -11.64 6.56 11.90
C GLY A 238 -12.17 5.23 11.35
N ALA A 239 -11.88 4.86 10.11
CA ALA A 239 -12.19 3.51 9.63
C ALA A 239 -11.24 2.47 10.26
N PRO A 240 -11.71 1.25 10.57
CA PRO A 240 -10.85 0.19 11.12
C PRO A 240 -9.67 -0.19 10.21
N GLY A 241 -9.78 0.05 8.90
CA GLY A 241 -8.72 -0.19 7.91
C GLY A 241 -7.84 1.01 7.62
N ASP A 242 -8.01 2.12 8.35
CA ASP A 242 -7.15 3.30 8.16
C ASP A 242 -5.69 2.95 8.49
N ALA A 243 -4.82 3.09 7.48
CA ALA A 243 -3.40 2.77 7.63
C ALA A 243 -2.64 3.76 8.51
N GLY A 244 -3.19 4.95 8.74
CA GLY A 244 -2.57 5.98 9.59
C GLY A 244 -1.17 6.35 9.10
N VAL A 245 -0.20 6.30 10.02
CA VAL A 245 1.20 6.67 9.74
C VAL A 245 2.05 5.54 9.13
N ARG A 246 1.47 4.36 8.91
CA ARG A 246 2.22 3.15 8.46
C ARG A 246 2.65 3.18 6.99
N VAL A 247 2.07 4.03 6.16
CA VAL A 247 2.35 4.14 4.72
C VAL A 247 3.27 5.31 4.42
N PHE A 248 4.04 5.25 3.31
CA PHE A 248 4.86 6.40 2.89
C PHE A 248 4.03 7.57 2.37
N GLY A 249 2.82 7.31 1.85
CA GLY A 249 1.94 8.36 1.35
C GLY A 249 0.80 7.85 0.47
N GLY A 250 0.22 8.78 -0.30
CA GLY A 250 -0.92 8.51 -1.18
C GLY A 250 -0.61 8.58 -2.68
N ASP A 251 0.62 8.87 -3.07
CA ASP A 251 1.06 8.84 -4.47
C ASP A 251 1.77 7.52 -4.78
N PRO A 252 1.24 6.69 -5.73
CA PRO A 252 1.77 5.37 -6.02
C PRO A 252 3.23 5.35 -6.47
N TYR A 253 3.64 6.34 -7.27
CA TYR A 253 5.01 6.46 -7.76
C TYR A 253 5.99 6.71 -6.60
N TRP A 254 5.66 7.70 -5.74
CA TRP A 254 6.50 8.04 -4.61
C TRP A 254 6.56 6.92 -3.56
N VAL A 255 5.44 6.24 -3.28
CA VAL A 255 5.45 5.05 -2.41
C VAL A 255 6.40 3.98 -2.96
N GLY A 256 6.39 3.76 -4.29
CA GLY A 256 7.32 2.84 -4.96
C GLY A 256 8.79 3.28 -4.83
N LYS A 257 9.09 4.56 -5.01
CA LYS A 257 10.46 5.12 -4.87
C LYS A 257 10.98 5.00 -3.44
N PHE A 258 10.16 5.36 -2.44
CA PHE A 258 10.49 5.19 -1.02
C PHE A 258 10.69 3.73 -0.65
N GLY A 259 9.79 2.85 -1.12
CA GLY A 259 9.87 1.42 -0.88
C GLY A 259 11.17 0.81 -1.42
N ALA A 260 11.52 1.10 -2.68
CA ALA A 260 12.76 0.62 -3.28
C ALA A 260 14.01 1.15 -2.58
N ALA A 261 14.01 2.43 -2.16
CA ALA A 261 15.10 3.02 -1.40
C ALA A 261 15.27 2.35 -0.03
N PHE A 262 14.16 2.13 0.69
CA PHE A 262 14.17 1.43 1.97
C PHE A 262 14.74 0.01 1.84
N VAL A 263 14.32 -0.74 0.81
CA VAL A 263 14.83 -2.10 0.54
C VAL A 263 16.33 -2.08 0.29
N ARG A 264 16.84 -1.17 -0.56
CA ARG A 264 18.29 -1.00 -0.77
C ARG A 264 19.01 -0.74 0.55
N GLY A 265 18.46 0.16 1.37
CA GLY A 265 19.01 0.46 2.68
C GLY A 265 19.13 -0.78 3.57
N VAL A 266 18.06 -1.58 3.70
CA VAL A 266 18.08 -2.82 4.51
C VAL A 266 19.11 -3.81 3.99
N HIS A 267 19.18 -4.02 2.67
CA HIS A 267 20.19 -4.91 2.06
C HIS A 267 21.61 -4.43 2.34
N ALA A 268 21.89 -3.15 2.13
CA ALA A 268 23.21 -2.56 2.37
C ALA A 268 23.59 -2.62 3.86
N GLY A 269 22.68 -2.26 4.78
CA GLY A 269 22.93 -2.27 6.21
C GLY A 269 23.14 -3.67 6.79
N SER A 270 22.54 -4.69 6.20
CA SER A 270 22.62 -6.09 6.65
C SER A 270 23.63 -6.95 5.87
N ASP A 271 24.39 -6.39 4.93
CA ASP A 271 25.21 -7.16 3.98
C ASP A 271 24.41 -8.28 3.25
N ASN A 272 23.17 -7.96 2.86
CA ASN A 272 22.20 -8.89 2.27
C ASN A 272 21.84 -10.09 3.15
N ARG A 273 21.99 -10.02 4.46
CA ARG A 273 21.61 -11.07 5.41
C ARG A 273 20.15 -11.04 5.83
N ILE A 274 19.37 -10.05 5.45
CA ILE A 274 17.95 -9.91 5.73
C ILE A 274 17.16 -10.00 4.43
N ALA A 275 16.23 -10.94 4.38
CA ALA A 275 15.20 -10.98 3.34
C ALA A 275 14.13 -9.92 3.64
N VAL A 276 13.89 -9.03 2.69
CA VAL A 276 12.90 -7.96 2.77
C VAL A 276 11.60 -8.42 2.10
N VAL A 277 10.50 -8.42 2.85
CA VAL A 277 9.20 -8.93 2.40
C VAL A 277 8.18 -7.80 2.35
N GLY A 278 7.98 -7.22 1.16
CA GLY A 278 7.05 -6.10 0.95
C GLY A 278 5.60 -6.48 1.21
N LYS A 279 4.83 -5.61 1.87
CA LYS A 279 3.45 -5.85 2.29
C LYS A 279 2.55 -4.64 2.08
N HIS A 280 1.24 -4.80 1.99
CA HIS A 280 0.42 -6.03 1.99
C HIS A 280 -0.01 -6.33 0.55
N PHE A 281 0.73 -7.21 -0.15
CA PHE A 281 0.49 -7.49 -1.57
C PHE A 281 -0.90 -8.09 -1.78
N PRO A 282 -1.65 -7.65 -2.81
CA PRO A 282 -1.35 -6.70 -3.88
C PRO A 282 -1.75 -5.23 -3.59
N GLY A 283 -1.90 -4.82 -2.35
CA GLY A 283 -2.14 -3.46 -1.87
C GLY A 283 -3.44 -3.33 -1.05
N LEU A 284 -3.34 -2.78 0.16
CA LEU A 284 -4.44 -2.67 1.13
C LEU A 284 -4.95 -1.23 1.28
N GLY A 285 -4.23 -0.22 0.78
CA GLY A 285 -4.44 1.19 1.13
C GLY A 285 -5.85 1.75 0.92
N SER A 286 -6.64 1.15 0.01
CA SER A 286 -8.05 1.54 -0.21
C SER A 286 -9.04 0.81 0.71
N SER A 287 -8.59 -0.04 1.63
CA SER A 287 -9.48 -0.76 2.56
C SER A 287 -10.08 0.18 3.61
N ASP A 288 -11.35 -0.05 3.95
CA ASP A 288 -12.03 0.55 5.08
C ASP A 288 -12.06 -0.39 6.31
N ARG A 289 -11.48 -1.60 6.19
CA ARG A 289 -11.54 -2.68 7.17
C ARG A 289 -10.16 -3.18 7.53
N ASN A 290 -9.99 -3.53 8.79
CA ASN A 290 -8.80 -4.24 9.25
C ASN A 290 -8.82 -5.67 8.71
N VAL A 291 -7.77 -6.06 7.96
CA VAL A 291 -7.65 -7.38 7.33
C VAL A 291 -7.59 -8.53 8.35
N ASP A 292 -7.11 -8.26 9.56
CA ASP A 292 -7.06 -9.26 10.63
C ASP A 292 -8.43 -9.58 11.22
N ASP A 293 -9.38 -8.64 11.20
CA ASP A 293 -10.73 -8.80 11.73
C ASP A 293 -11.76 -9.22 10.69
N GLU A 294 -11.66 -8.69 9.48
CA GLU A 294 -12.58 -8.95 8.38
C GLU A 294 -11.85 -8.92 7.03
N ILE A 295 -12.22 -9.80 6.10
CA ILE A 295 -11.67 -9.78 4.75
C ILE A 295 -12.24 -8.59 3.96
N PRO A 296 -11.43 -7.57 3.65
CA PRO A 296 -11.88 -6.39 2.92
C PRO A 296 -12.05 -6.68 1.43
N THR A 297 -12.71 -5.76 0.73
CA THR A 297 -12.87 -5.78 -0.72
C THR A 297 -12.48 -4.45 -1.33
N VAL A 298 -11.46 -4.46 -2.18
CA VAL A 298 -11.05 -3.30 -2.97
C VAL A 298 -11.90 -3.23 -4.24
N GLN A 299 -12.66 -2.14 -4.42
CA GLN A 299 -13.66 -1.97 -5.47
C GLN A 299 -13.10 -1.37 -6.78
N LYS A 300 -11.79 -1.28 -6.93
CA LYS A 300 -11.14 -0.70 -8.12
C LYS A 300 -11.16 -1.63 -9.33
N SER A 301 -11.15 -1.06 -10.54
CA SER A 301 -10.95 -1.82 -11.79
C SER A 301 -9.51 -2.37 -11.86
N LEU A 302 -9.24 -3.29 -12.79
CA LEU A 302 -7.88 -3.83 -12.97
C LEU A 302 -6.88 -2.74 -13.36
N GLU A 303 -7.28 -1.79 -14.20
CA GLU A 303 -6.47 -0.66 -14.64
C GLU A 303 -6.13 0.25 -13.46
N GLN A 304 -7.13 0.57 -12.63
CA GLN A 304 -6.93 1.36 -11.41
C GLN A 304 -6.02 0.64 -10.41
N LEU A 305 -6.19 -0.69 -10.24
CA LEU A 305 -5.31 -1.49 -9.37
C LEU A 305 -3.87 -1.45 -9.86
N LYS A 306 -3.61 -1.54 -11.16
CA LYS A 306 -2.27 -1.45 -11.73
C LYS A 306 -1.63 -0.08 -11.53
N GLN A 307 -2.44 0.98 -11.63
CA GLN A 307 -1.97 2.35 -11.49
C GLN A 307 -1.76 2.79 -10.05
N ILE A 308 -2.48 2.22 -9.11
CA ILE A 308 -2.50 2.67 -7.71
C ILE A 308 -1.91 1.59 -6.80
N GLU A 309 -2.67 0.53 -6.49
CA GLU A 309 -2.25 -0.45 -5.48
C GLU A 309 -1.01 -1.26 -5.88
N LEU A 310 -0.94 -1.69 -7.14
CA LEU A 310 0.15 -2.52 -7.65
C LEU A 310 1.40 -1.73 -8.07
N ALA A 311 1.27 -0.44 -8.34
CA ALA A 311 2.39 0.35 -8.84
C ALA A 311 3.63 0.33 -7.91
N PRO A 312 3.51 0.47 -6.58
CA PRO A 312 4.66 0.33 -5.69
C PRO A 312 5.27 -1.07 -5.72
N PHE A 313 4.44 -2.11 -5.83
CA PHE A 313 4.94 -3.49 -5.94
C PHE A 313 5.68 -3.71 -7.26
N PHE A 314 5.23 -3.11 -8.36
CA PHE A 314 5.96 -3.13 -9.62
C PHE A 314 7.34 -2.46 -9.49
N ALA A 315 7.43 -1.34 -8.76
CA ALA A 315 8.70 -0.66 -8.52
C ALA A 315 9.69 -1.54 -7.75
N VAL A 316 9.24 -2.26 -6.71
CA VAL A 316 10.09 -3.11 -5.87
C VAL A 316 10.26 -4.54 -6.39
N THR A 317 9.71 -4.89 -7.54
CA THR A 317 9.92 -6.19 -8.20
C THR A 317 10.72 -6.06 -9.50
N GLN A 318 11.20 -4.86 -9.83
CA GLN A 318 12.07 -4.65 -10.97
C GLN A 318 13.44 -5.31 -10.74
N ILE A 319 13.72 -6.34 -11.53
CA ILE A 319 15.02 -6.98 -11.57
C ILE A 319 15.86 -6.22 -12.60
N GLY A 320 17.04 -5.77 -12.18
CA GLY A 320 17.92 -4.88 -12.90
C GLY A 320 17.87 -4.91 -14.41
N ALA A 321 17.48 -3.78 -14.99
CA ALA A 321 17.99 -3.41 -16.31
C ALA A 321 19.51 -3.36 -16.19
N GLN A 322 20.24 -4.06 -17.10
CA GLN A 322 21.70 -4.18 -17.16
C GLN A 322 22.39 -2.88 -16.72
N PRO A 323 23.37 -2.92 -15.84
CA PRO A 323 24.15 -1.73 -15.54
C PRO A 323 24.76 -1.20 -16.85
N SER A 324 24.50 0.06 -17.15
CA SER A 324 25.27 0.77 -18.13
C SER A 324 26.76 0.61 -17.78
N ALA A 325 27.63 0.43 -18.76
CA ALA A 325 29.04 0.04 -18.60
C ALA A 325 29.91 0.89 -17.66
N THR A 326 29.30 1.82 -16.94
CA THR A 326 29.94 2.77 -15.99
C THR A 326 29.42 2.67 -14.56
N THR A 327 28.43 1.85 -14.25
CA THR A 327 27.92 1.69 -12.88
C THR A 327 28.16 0.27 -12.37
N VAL A 328 28.80 0.16 -11.20
CA VAL A 328 28.85 -1.05 -10.38
C VAL A 328 27.40 -1.57 -10.26
N ALA A 329 27.19 -2.90 -10.32
CA ALA A 329 25.86 -3.51 -10.16
C ALA A 329 25.23 -2.98 -8.88
N SER A 330 24.40 -1.95 -9.00
CA SER A 330 23.71 -1.36 -7.87
C SER A 330 22.49 -2.22 -7.56
N ASP A 331 22.26 -2.51 -6.28
CA ASP A 331 21.02 -3.09 -5.81
C ASP A 331 19.85 -2.24 -6.31
N THR A 332 18.91 -2.86 -7.04
CA THR A 332 17.76 -2.16 -7.62
C THR A 332 16.69 -1.80 -6.59
N GLY A 333 16.83 -2.24 -5.34
CA GLY A 333 15.79 -2.15 -4.32
C GLY A 333 14.68 -3.17 -4.51
N ALA A 334 14.99 -4.31 -5.14
CA ALA A 334 14.03 -5.38 -5.31
C ALA A 334 13.85 -6.18 -4.02
N VAL A 335 12.58 -6.41 -3.63
CA VAL A 335 12.24 -7.25 -2.47
C VAL A 335 12.55 -8.72 -2.73
N ASP A 336 12.92 -9.45 -1.68
CA ASP A 336 13.12 -10.90 -1.72
C ASP A 336 11.80 -11.66 -1.68
N GLY A 337 10.81 -11.08 -1.01
CA GLY A 337 9.49 -11.67 -0.84
C GLY A 337 8.34 -10.68 -0.94
N LEU A 338 7.14 -11.23 -1.13
CA LEU A 338 5.86 -10.52 -1.05
C LEU A 338 4.95 -11.19 -0.02
N LEU A 339 4.41 -10.43 0.93
CA LEU A 339 3.40 -10.89 1.88
C LEU A 339 2.02 -10.77 1.23
N VAL A 340 1.41 -11.93 0.92
CA VAL A 340 0.11 -12.00 0.21
C VAL A 340 -1.02 -11.91 1.22
N SER A 341 -1.73 -10.80 1.21
CA SER A 341 -2.75 -10.48 2.20
C SER A 341 -4.14 -11.05 1.88
N HIS A 342 -5.01 -11.09 2.90
CA HIS A 342 -6.35 -11.69 2.83
C HIS A 342 -7.39 -10.71 2.31
N ILE A 343 -7.26 -10.29 1.03
CA ILE A 343 -8.07 -9.24 0.40
C ILE A 343 -8.76 -9.76 -0.85
N ARG A 344 -9.94 -9.22 -1.15
CA ARG A 344 -10.67 -9.45 -2.40
C ARG A 344 -10.53 -8.24 -3.32
N TYR A 345 -10.37 -8.50 -4.62
CA TYR A 345 -10.21 -7.46 -5.63
C TYR A 345 -11.22 -7.62 -6.76
N ARG A 346 -12.11 -6.66 -6.91
CA ARG A 346 -13.09 -6.68 -7.99
C ARG A 346 -12.44 -6.74 -9.37
N GLY A 347 -11.33 -6.04 -9.57
CA GLY A 347 -10.62 -5.99 -10.85
C GLY A 347 -10.07 -7.34 -11.32
N PHE A 348 -9.74 -8.27 -10.39
CA PHE A 348 -9.25 -9.63 -10.72
C PHE A 348 -10.33 -10.69 -10.61
N GLN A 349 -11.24 -10.58 -9.64
CA GLN A 349 -12.18 -11.62 -9.26
C GLN A 349 -13.61 -11.35 -9.76
N GLY A 350 -13.85 -10.18 -10.39
CA GLY A 350 -15.15 -9.83 -10.96
C GLY A 350 -16.22 -9.56 -9.90
N ASN A 351 -17.33 -10.28 -9.94
CA ASN A 351 -18.42 -10.08 -9.01
C ASN A 351 -18.14 -10.71 -7.65
N ILE A 352 -17.83 -9.89 -6.67
CA ILE A 352 -17.48 -10.31 -5.30
C ILE A 352 -18.73 -10.70 -4.51
N ARG A 353 -18.69 -11.89 -3.92
CA ARG A 353 -19.71 -12.43 -3.01
C ARG A 353 -19.08 -12.74 -1.66
N ALA A 354 -19.89 -13.00 -0.64
CA ALA A 354 -19.43 -13.44 0.67
C ALA A 354 -18.53 -14.71 0.59
N SER A 355 -18.85 -15.62 -0.35
CA SER A 355 -18.09 -16.86 -0.61
C SER A 355 -16.88 -16.68 -1.52
N THR A 356 -16.62 -15.49 -2.09
CA THR A 356 -15.42 -15.24 -2.90
C THR A 356 -14.19 -15.31 -1.98
N ARG A 357 -13.23 -16.15 -2.34
CA ARG A 357 -11.97 -16.30 -1.57
C ARG A 357 -11.15 -15.04 -1.67
N PRO A 358 -10.42 -14.66 -0.61
CA PRO A 358 -9.38 -13.63 -0.75
C PRO A 358 -8.25 -14.12 -1.66
N VAL A 359 -7.50 -13.22 -2.24
CA VAL A 359 -6.41 -13.52 -3.19
C VAL A 359 -5.42 -14.54 -2.63
N SER A 360 -5.08 -14.45 -1.35
CA SER A 360 -4.19 -15.37 -0.66
C SER A 360 -4.67 -16.83 -0.63
N LEU A 361 -5.97 -17.08 -0.88
CA LEU A 361 -6.64 -18.38 -0.85
C LEU A 361 -7.27 -18.76 -2.20
N ASP A 362 -7.17 -17.89 -3.22
CA ASP A 362 -7.79 -18.06 -4.55
C ASP A 362 -6.71 -18.35 -5.62
N PRO A 363 -6.59 -19.60 -6.10
CA PRO A 363 -5.57 -19.98 -7.09
C PRO A 363 -5.66 -19.16 -8.39
N LEU A 364 -6.88 -18.82 -8.84
CA LEU A 364 -7.06 -18.11 -10.10
C LEU A 364 -6.64 -16.64 -9.99
N ALA A 365 -7.08 -15.97 -8.93
CA ALA A 365 -6.68 -14.58 -8.66
C ALA A 365 -5.18 -14.47 -8.40
N TYR A 366 -4.63 -15.39 -7.62
CA TYR A 366 -3.19 -15.46 -7.35
C TYR A 366 -2.39 -15.67 -8.64
N GLN A 367 -2.77 -16.63 -9.48
CA GLN A 367 -2.10 -16.88 -10.75
C GLN A 367 -2.18 -15.67 -11.69
N ALA A 368 -3.32 -14.99 -11.75
CA ALA A 368 -3.48 -13.77 -12.55
C ALA A 368 -2.48 -12.68 -12.13
N LEU A 369 -2.31 -12.47 -10.82
CA LEU A 369 -1.32 -11.53 -10.27
C LEU A 369 0.11 -11.92 -10.59
N MET A 370 0.48 -13.19 -10.38
CA MET A 370 1.84 -13.69 -10.64
C MET A 370 2.19 -13.73 -12.12
N SER A 371 1.19 -13.64 -13.00
CA SER A 371 1.38 -13.60 -14.47
C SER A 371 1.52 -12.18 -15.03
N LEU A 372 1.36 -11.16 -14.20
CA LEU A 372 1.64 -9.78 -14.62
C LEU A 372 3.13 -9.67 -15.00
N PRO A 373 3.48 -9.05 -16.14
CA PRO A 373 4.87 -9.03 -16.64
C PRO A 373 5.88 -8.55 -15.60
N GLU A 374 5.52 -7.52 -14.82
CA GLU A 374 6.35 -6.89 -13.80
C GLU A 374 6.64 -7.86 -12.63
N ILE A 375 5.66 -8.66 -12.25
CA ILE A 375 5.78 -9.65 -11.16
C ILE A 375 6.39 -10.96 -11.65
N ALA A 376 6.04 -11.39 -12.88
CA ALA A 376 6.47 -12.67 -13.43
C ALA A 376 8.00 -12.76 -13.57
N ALA A 377 8.67 -11.68 -13.99
CA ALA A 377 10.12 -11.61 -14.07
C ALA A 377 10.78 -11.79 -12.69
N TRP A 378 10.30 -11.06 -11.68
CA TRP A 378 10.75 -11.20 -10.28
C TRP A 378 10.54 -12.64 -9.76
N ARG A 379 9.37 -13.21 -10.05
CA ARG A 379 9.03 -14.58 -9.64
C ARG A 379 9.97 -15.61 -10.29
N ALA A 380 10.29 -15.42 -11.56
CA ALA A 380 11.24 -16.29 -12.29
C ALA A 380 12.67 -16.17 -11.74
N ALA A 381 13.08 -14.99 -11.28
CA ALA A 381 14.37 -14.77 -10.64
C ALA A 381 14.47 -15.28 -9.20
N GLY A 382 13.45 -15.95 -8.69
CA GLY A 382 13.47 -16.60 -7.37
C GLY A 382 12.67 -15.91 -6.28
N GLY A 383 11.90 -14.88 -6.60
CA GLY A 383 11.05 -14.18 -5.65
C GLY A 383 10.13 -15.12 -4.87
N VAL A 384 10.09 -14.99 -3.55
CA VAL A 384 9.35 -15.86 -2.62
C VAL A 384 8.05 -15.19 -2.19
N THR A 385 6.97 -15.95 -2.08
CA THR A 385 5.71 -15.44 -1.54
C THR A 385 5.41 -16.03 -0.18
N PHE A 386 5.03 -15.17 0.74
CA PHE A 386 4.64 -15.49 2.11
C PHE A 386 3.14 -15.25 2.24
N SER A 387 2.41 -16.18 2.83
CA SER A 387 1.04 -15.86 3.22
C SER A 387 1.06 -14.87 4.37
N ASP A 388 0.05 -14.03 4.46
CA ASP A 388 -0.26 -13.34 5.71
C ASP A 388 -0.68 -14.36 6.77
N ALA A 389 -0.84 -13.94 8.04
CA ALA A 389 -1.11 -14.83 9.15
C ALA A 389 -2.44 -15.59 8.98
N LEU A 390 -2.36 -16.92 8.85
CA LEU A 390 -3.50 -17.76 8.44
C LEU A 390 -4.55 -17.98 9.54
N GLY A 391 -4.26 -17.63 10.80
CA GLY A 391 -5.20 -17.82 11.90
C GLY A 391 -5.95 -16.55 12.31
N VAL A 392 -5.79 -15.44 11.60
CA VAL A 392 -6.47 -14.18 11.93
C VAL A 392 -7.99 -14.30 11.84
N ARG A 393 -8.70 -13.49 12.62
CA ARG A 393 -10.15 -13.53 12.73
C ARG A 393 -10.88 -13.39 11.40
N GLY A 394 -10.35 -12.55 10.50
CA GLY A 394 -10.88 -12.36 9.14
C GLY A 394 -10.92 -13.67 8.35
N VAL A 395 -9.84 -14.46 8.42
CA VAL A 395 -9.78 -15.78 7.78
C VAL A 395 -10.73 -16.77 8.45
N ARG A 396 -10.76 -16.83 9.77
CA ARG A 396 -11.67 -17.74 10.50
C ARG A 396 -13.13 -17.47 10.15
N ARG A 397 -13.55 -16.20 10.19
CA ARG A 397 -14.91 -15.77 9.84
C ARG A 397 -15.29 -16.00 8.38
N PHE A 398 -14.34 -16.06 7.50
CA PHE A 398 -14.59 -16.42 6.10
C PHE A 398 -15.07 -17.88 5.98
N TYR A 399 -14.52 -18.80 6.77
CA TYR A 399 -14.91 -20.20 6.77
C TYR A 399 -16.09 -20.49 7.68
N ASP A 400 -16.16 -19.80 8.82
CA ASP A 400 -17.24 -19.87 9.80
C ASP A 400 -17.64 -18.46 10.26
N PRO A 401 -18.73 -17.88 9.72
CA PRO A 401 -19.14 -16.51 10.05
C PRO A 401 -19.43 -16.28 11.54
N LEU A 402 -19.74 -17.35 12.30
CA LEU A 402 -19.98 -17.28 13.74
C LEU A 402 -18.68 -17.38 14.55
N ASP A 403 -17.54 -17.67 13.91
CA ASP A 403 -16.21 -17.84 14.52
C ASP A 403 -16.23 -18.88 15.69
N LEU A 404 -16.97 -19.98 15.49
CA LEU A 404 -17.10 -21.08 16.46
C LEU A 404 -16.20 -22.28 16.16
N SER A 405 -15.62 -22.33 14.96
CA SER A 405 -14.75 -23.42 14.51
C SER A 405 -13.57 -22.91 13.67
N PHE A 406 -12.46 -23.65 13.72
CA PHE A 406 -11.28 -23.37 12.91
C PHE A 406 -10.73 -24.65 12.26
N ASN A 407 -10.82 -24.76 10.94
CA ASN A 407 -10.29 -25.88 10.19
C ASN A 407 -8.86 -25.58 9.70
N ALA A 408 -7.88 -25.76 10.57
CA ALA A 408 -6.47 -25.44 10.37
C ALA A 408 -5.88 -26.07 9.09
N ARG A 409 -6.12 -27.40 8.89
CA ARG A 409 -5.63 -28.14 7.70
C ARG A 409 -6.16 -27.54 6.40
N ARG A 410 -7.44 -27.21 6.35
CA ARG A 410 -8.08 -26.68 5.16
C ARG A 410 -7.56 -25.28 4.82
N VAL A 411 -7.44 -24.41 5.80
CA VAL A 411 -6.94 -23.04 5.63
C VAL A 411 -5.52 -23.07 5.07
N ALA A 412 -4.62 -23.84 5.70
CA ALA A 412 -3.24 -23.99 5.25
C ALA A 412 -3.14 -24.61 3.86
N GLN A 413 -3.92 -25.67 3.58
CA GLN A 413 -3.94 -26.33 2.28
C GLN A 413 -4.42 -25.37 1.17
N GLU A 414 -5.51 -24.63 1.39
CA GLU A 414 -6.04 -23.70 0.39
C GLU A 414 -5.03 -22.54 0.13
N ALA A 415 -4.39 -22.02 1.17
CA ALA A 415 -3.32 -21.01 1.02
C ALA A 415 -2.13 -21.54 0.21
N PHE A 416 -1.70 -22.76 0.48
CA PHE A 416 -0.58 -23.40 -0.25
C PHE A 416 -0.93 -23.68 -1.71
N VAL A 417 -2.11 -24.23 -1.96
CA VAL A 417 -2.59 -24.55 -3.32
C VAL A 417 -2.87 -23.26 -4.11
N ALA A 418 -3.28 -22.17 -3.46
CA ALA A 418 -3.41 -20.87 -4.11
C ALA A 418 -2.08 -20.41 -4.75
N GLY A 419 -0.94 -20.68 -4.11
CA GLY A 419 0.36 -20.36 -4.71
C GLY A 419 1.41 -19.81 -3.74
N ASN A 420 1.09 -19.61 -2.45
CA ASN A 420 2.07 -19.16 -1.45
C ASN A 420 3.18 -20.21 -1.27
N ASP A 421 4.44 -19.77 -1.17
CA ASP A 421 5.58 -20.67 -0.95
C ASP A 421 5.79 -20.94 0.54
N VAL A 422 5.68 -19.90 1.36
CA VAL A 422 5.81 -19.94 2.82
C VAL A 422 4.46 -19.64 3.46
N LEU A 423 4.06 -20.48 4.42
CA LEU A 423 2.83 -20.32 5.19
C LEU A 423 3.15 -19.79 6.58
N VAL A 424 2.60 -18.61 6.92
CA VAL A 424 2.75 -18.01 8.25
C VAL A 424 1.61 -18.47 9.15
N LEU A 425 1.91 -19.39 10.09
CA LEU A 425 0.95 -19.93 11.04
C LEU A 425 0.93 -19.07 12.32
N GLY A 426 0.47 -17.83 12.17
CA GLY A 426 0.24 -16.91 13.27
C GLY A 426 -1.21 -16.97 13.74
N SER A 427 -1.47 -16.84 15.07
CA SER A 427 -2.80 -16.92 15.70
C SER A 427 -3.59 -18.17 15.25
N PHE A 428 -2.89 -19.30 15.07
CA PHE A 428 -3.35 -20.47 14.34
C PHE A 428 -4.25 -21.40 15.20
N GLY A 429 -5.29 -20.80 15.81
CA GLY A 429 -6.29 -21.46 16.63
C GLY A 429 -7.58 -20.65 16.71
N LEU A 430 -8.62 -21.21 17.28
CA LEU A 430 -9.87 -20.50 17.54
C LEU A 430 -9.69 -19.51 18.69
N SER A 431 -8.86 -19.87 19.66
CA SER A 431 -8.47 -19.04 20.80
C SER A 431 -6.98 -18.66 20.72
N ASN A 432 -6.56 -17.74 21.58
CA ASN A 432 -5.14 -17.40 21.75
C ASN A 432 -4.37 -18.41 22.62
N SER A 433 -4.95 -19.57 22.91
CA SER A 433 -4.33 -20.63 23.69
C SER A 433 -3.19 -21.28 22.94
N TRP A 434 -1.97 -21.24 23.49
CA TRP A 434 -0.81 -21.86 22.85
C TRP A 434 -0.96 -23.37 22.65
N PRO A 435 -1.47 -24.18 23.64
CA PRO A 435 -1.68 -25.61 23.42
C PRO A 435 -2.59 -25.95 22.24
N GLU A 436 -3.63 -25.14 21.99
CA GLU A 436 -4.51 -25.31 20.84
C GLU A 436 -3.79 -24.99 19.53
N GLN A 437 -3.07 -23.87 19.49
CA GLN A 437 -2.30 -23.48 18.30
C GLN A 437 -1.22 -24.51 17.99
N LEU A 438 -0.51 -25.00 19.00
CA LEU A 438 0.51 -26.05 18.86
C LEU A 438 -0.07 -27.35 18.26
N ALA A 439 -1.23 -27.79 18.78
CA ALA A 439 -1.90 -28.97 18.26
C ALA A 439 -2.30 -28.79 16.79
N ASN A 440 -2.86 -27.64 16.42
CA ASN A 440 -3.22 -27.33 15.03
C ASN A 440 -2.00 -27.24 14.10
N ILE A 441 -0.88 -26.67 14.57
CA ILE A 441 0.38 -26.58 13.83
C ILE A 441 0.92 -27.99 13.54
N LYS A 442 1.07 -28.83 14.59
CA LYS A 442 1.56 -30.21 14.45
C LYS A 442 0.67 -31.04 13.52
N ASP A 443 -0.64 -30.95 13.72
CA ASP A 443 -1.64 -31.63 12.90
C ASP A 443 -1.60 -31.21 11.43
N THR A 444 -1.43 -29.91 11.17
CA THR A 444 -1.29 -29.39 9.80
C THR A 444 -0.01 -29.85 9.13
N ILE A 445 1.14 -29.82 9.82
CA ILE A 445 2.41 -30.29 9.27
C ILE A 445 2.32 -31.79 8.95
N GLN A 446 1.74 -32.58 9.85
CA GLN A 446 1.54 -34.02 9.63
C GLN A 446 0.64 -34.27 8.42
N PHE A 447 -0.46 -33.55 8.29
CA PHE A 447 -1.34 -33.64 7.12
C PHE A 447 -0.60 -33.31 5.81
N PHE A 448 0.27 -32.31 5.80
CA PHE A 448 1.09 -31.97 4.62
C PHE A 448 2.11 -33.06 4.29
N ARG A 449 2.69 -33.74 5.29
CA ARG A 449 3.59 -34.91 5.09
C ARG A 449 2.82 -36.04 4.42
N GLU A 450 1.65 -36.40 4.91
CA GLU A 450 0.79 -37.43 4.34
C GLU A 450 0.41 -37.10 2.89
N ARG A 451 0.06 -35.83 2.62
CA ARG A 451 -0.24 -35.36 1.26
C ARG A 451 0.98 -35.40 0.34
N TYR A 452 2.15 -35.04 0.83
CA TYR A 452 3.39 -35.12 0.06
C TYR A 452 3.68 -36.56 -0.43
N VAL A 453 3.45 -37.55 0.41
CA VAL A 453 3.67 -38.96 0.07
C VAL A 453 2.58 -39.52 -0.86
N SER A 454 1.32 -39.10 -0.66
CA SER A 454 0.15 -39.67 -1.36
C SER A 454 -0.26 -38.95 -2.65
N ASP A 455 0.16 -37.70 -2.86
CA ASP A 455 -0.26 -36.84 -3.97
C ASP A 455 0.94 -36.25 -4.70
N GLN A 456 1.26 -36.80 -5.87
CA GLN A 456 2.43 -36.41 -6.67
C GLN A 456 2.34 -34.93 -7.13
N THR A 457 1.15 -34.40 -7.41
CA THR A 457 0.96 -33.00 -7.79
C THR A 457 1.27 -32.07 -6.62
N PHE A 458 0.81 -32.45 -5.43
CA PHE A 458 1.12 -31.74 -4.21
C PHE A 458 2.62 -31.78 -3.89
N ALA A 459 3.27 -32.95 -4.04
CA ALA A 459 4.72 -33.09 -3.86
C ALA A 459 5.51 -32.19 -4.82
N ALA A 460 5.16 -32.17 -6.09
CA ALA A 460 5.80 -31.30 -7.08
C ALA A 460 5.63 -29.82 -6.71
N ARG A 461 4.47 -29.40 -6.20
CA ARG A 461 4.25 -28.04 -5.71
C ARG A 461 5.11 -27.70 -4.48
N VAL A 462 5.28 -28.65 -3.56
CA VAL A 462 6.19 -28.51 -2.41
C VAL A 462 7.64 -28.32 -2.89
N ASP A 463 8.13 -29.20 -3.76
CA ASP A 463 9.52 -29.15 -4.26
C ASP A 463 9.79 -27.84 -5.02
N MET A 464 8.78 -27.30 -5.73
CA MET A 464 8.87 -26.01 -6.41
C MET A 464 8.96 -24.83 -5.42
N ALA A 465 8.19 -24.85 -4.33
CA ALA A 465 8.27 -23.83 -3.28
C ALA A 465 9.63 -23.89 -2.58
N LEU A 466 10.06 -25.11 -2.23
CA LEU A 466 11.32 -25.32 -1.52
C LEU A 466 12.53 -24.88 -2.32
N THR A 467 12.52 -25.08 -3.64
CA THR A 467 13.61 -24.60 -4.48
C THR A 467 13.83 -23.08 -4.30
N ARG A 468 12.76 -22.28 -4.21
CA ARG A 468 12.86 -20.83 -3.96
C ARG A 468 13.26 -20.53 -2.52
N ILE A 469 12.63 -21.20 -1.56
CA ILE A 469 12.94 -21.04 -0.12
C ILE A 469 14.41 -21.32 0.16
N LEU A 470 14.94 -22.43 -0.36
CA LEU A 470 16.34 -22.81 -0.16
C LEU A 470 17.29 -21.84 -0.87
N ALA A 471 16.96 -21.42 -2.11
CA ALA A 471 17.76 -20.44 -2.82
C ALA A 471 17.81 -19.10 -2.08
N LEU A 472 16.68 -18.63 -1.51
CA LEU A 472 16.66 -17.43 -0.67
C LEU A 472 17.50 -17.62 0.59
N LYS A 473 17.33 -18.72 1.33
CA LYS A 473 18.16 -19.00 2.51
C LYS A 473 19.65 -19.03 2.16
N LEU A 474 20.03 -19.70 1.07
CA LEU A 474 21.42 -19.73 0.60
C LEU A 474 21.94 -18.33 0.25
N LYS A 475 21.10 -17.47 -0.32
CA LYS A 475 21.46 -16.05 -0.57
C LYS A 475 21.82 -15.34 0.74
N LEU A 476 20.98 -15.48 1.79
CA LEU A 476 21.18 -14.81 3.08
C LEU A 476 22.44 -15.27 3.80
N TYR A 477 22.86 -16.51 3.59
CA TYR A 477 24.05 -17.12 4.20
C TYR A 477 25.21 -17.31 3.21
N GLN A 478 25.16 -16.65 2.06
CA GLN A 478 26.23 -16.63 1.04
C GLN A 478 26.65 -18.04 0.59
N GLY A 479 25.69 -18.99 0.59
CA GLY A 479 25.92 -20.38 0.18
C GLY A 479 26.44 -21.30 1.28
N ASP A 480 26.70 -20.81 2.49
CA ASP A 480 27.22 -21.57 3.60
C ASP A 480 26.17 -21.79 4.70
N PHE A 481 25.72 -23.05 4.85
CA PHE A 481 24.83 -23.47 5.92
C PHE A 481 25.63 -24.15 7.03
N SER A 482 26.34 -23.36 7.81
CA SER A 482 27.01 -23.85 9.04
C SER A 482 26.35 -23.26 10.28
N PRO A 483 26.33 -23.95 11.42
CA PRO A 483 25.83 -23.39 12.67
C PRO A 483 26.58 -22.13 13.09
N GLU A 484 27.85 -22.00 12.71
CA GLU A 484 28.70 -20.87 13.01
C GLU A 484 28.25 -19.61 12.23
N THR A 485 27.91 -19.76 10.94
CA THR A 485 27.43 -18.64 10.11
C THR A 485 26.03 -18.18 10.47
N ALA A 486 25.24 -19.05 11.11
CA ALA A 486 23.89 -18.75 11.54
C ALA A 486 23.79 -18.06 12.92
N GLN A 487 24.89 -18.01 13.66
CA GLN A 487 24.96 -17.33 14.96
C GLN A 487 25.48 -15.91 14.81
N VAL A 488 25.09 -15.06 15.76
CA VAL A 488 25.50 -13.65 15.86
C VAL A 488 26.28 -13.40 17.15
N ASP A 489 27.07 -12.33 17.16
CA ASP A 489 27.81 -11.89 18.34
C ASP A 489 26.87 -11.18 19.33
N VAL A 490 26.59 -11.83 20.46
CA VAL A 490 25.74 -11.31 21.52
C VAL A 490 26.37 -10.07 22.18
N ALA A 491 27.71 -10.03 22.33
CA ALA A 491 28.39 -8.87 22.89
C ALA A 491 28.25 -7.65 21.96
N GLY A 492 28.48 -7.86 20.65
CA GLY A 492 28.26 -6.81 19.66
C GLY A 492 26.81 -6.37 19.55
N ALA A 493 25.83 -7.25 19.80
CA ALA A 493 24.42 -6.84 19.89
C ALA A 493 24.13 -5.95 21.11
N ALA A 494 24.78 -6.21 22.25
CA ALA A 494 24.65 -5.37 23.45
C ALA A 494 25.27 -3.96 23.27
N GLU A 495 26.19 -3.80 22.32
CA GLU A 495 26.90 -2.55 22.03
C GLU A 495 26.24 -1.72 20.91
N ILE A 496 25.02 -2.07 20.47
CA ILE A 496 24.29 -1.28 19.48
C ILE A 496 24.05 0.13 20.04
N SER A 497 24.55 1.12 19.32
CA SER A 497 24.34 2.54 19.64
C SER A 497 23.30 3.14 18.70
N PRO A 498 22.18 3.67 19.20
CA PRO A 498 21.15 4.27 18.37
C PRO A 498 21.66 5.44 17.51
N SER A 499 21.25 5.46 16.24
CA SER A 499 21.59 6.49 15.25
C SER A 499 20.68 7.73 15.39
N ASN A 500 20.63 8.33 16.58
CA ASN A 500 19.70 9.42 16.89
C ASN A 500 19.88 10.65 16.00
N ASP A 501 21.12 10.96 15.56
CA ASP A 501 21.38 12.12 14.68
C ASP A 501 20.72 11.96 13.31
N ALA A 502 20.71 10.75 12.76
CA ALA A 502 20.03 10.46 11.48
C ALA A 502 18.52 10.64 11.62
N VAL A 503 17.94 10.15 12.73
CA VAL A 503 16.51 10.32 13.02
C VAL A 503 16.16 11.80 13.22
N ALA A 504 17.02 12.56 13.91
CA ALA A 504 16.84 14.00 14.11
C ALA A 504 16.88 14.78 12.78
N ALA A 505 17.76 14.38 11.85
CA ALA A 505 17.81 14.97 10.51
C ALA A 505 16.50 14.74 9.75
N ILE A 506 15.98 13.50 9.75
CA ILE A 506 14.68 13.14 9.13
C ILE A 506 13.54 13.95 9.79
N ALA A 507 13.53 14.04 11.14
CA ALA A 507 12.52 14.80 11.87
C ALA A 507 12.48 16.26 11.45
N LYS A 508 13.65 16.89 11.32
CA LYS A 508 13.76 18.29 10.89
C LYS A 508 13.21 18.51 9.47
N GLU A 509 13.37 17.53 8.57
CA GLU A 509 12.93 17.62 7.17
C GLU A 509 11.45 17.28 7.01
N SER A 510 10.80 16.66 8.00
CA SER A 510 9.42 16.14 7.87
C SER A 510 8.35 17.05 8.48
N ILE A 511 8.68 17.92 9.48
CA ILE A 511 7.66 18.77 10.10
C ILE A 511 6.99 19.64 9.04
N THR A 512 5.68 19.52 8.92
CA THR A 512 4.88 20.14 7.86
C THR A 512 3.91 21.15 8.45
N LEU A 513 3.86 22.36 7.89
CA LEU A 513 2.82 23.35 8.18
C LEU A 513 1.57 23.03 7.35
N LEU A 514 0.44 22.87 7.99
CA LEU A 514 -0.86 22.57 7.39
C LEU A 514 -1.74 23.81 7.27
N SER A 515 -1.76 24.65 8.27
CA SER A 515 -2.51 25.91 8.35
C SER A 515 -1.81 26.84 9.35
N PRO A 516 -1.78 28.15 9.09
CA PRO A 516 -2.12 28.85 7.86
C PRO A 516 -1.07 28.61 6.74
N SER A 517 -1.08 29.45 5.68
CA SER A 517 0.01 29.41 4.70
C SER A 517 1.36 29.81 5.32
N ALA A 518 2.47 29.34 4.75
CA ALA A 518 3.80 29.71 5.22
C ALA A 518 4.06 31.24 5.20
N ARG A 519 3.37 31.95 4.32
CA ARG A 519 3.43 33.41 4.23
C ARG A 519 2.74 34.09 5.42
N ASP A 520 1.64 33.52 5.88
CA ASP A 520 0.79 34.13 6.90
C ASP A 520 1.19 33.71 8.32
N LEU A 521 1.92 32.60 8.45
CA LEU A 521 2.36 32.07 9.75
C LEU A 521 3.06 33.11 10.65
N PRO A 522 4.03 33.93 10.15
CA PRO A 522 4.71 34.90 11.01
C PRO A 522 3.79 36.01 11.55
N ALA A 523 2.65 36.25 10.90
CA ALA A 523 1.68 37.27 11.33
C ALA A 523 0.77 36.76 12.46
N VAL A 524 0.48 35.46 12.53
CA VAL A 524 -0.44 34.86 13.51
C VAL A 524 0.29 34.13 14.65
N LEU A 525 1.46 33.58 14.37
CA LEU A 525 2.31 32.92 15.36
C LEU A 525 3.64 33.65 15.40
N SER A 526 3.83 34.52 16.38
CA SER A 526 5.11 35.19 16.57
C SER A 526 6.21 34.18 16.86
N PRO A 527 7.36 34.24 16.15
CA PRO A 527 8.43 33.24 16.31
C PRO A 527 9.12 33.29 17.68
N LEU A 528 8.90 34.31 18.45
CA LEU A 528 9.54 34.48 19.76
C LEU A 528 8.47 34.54 20.85
N LEU A 529 8.31 33.47 21.61
CA LEU A 529 7.60 33.49 22.87
C LEU A 529 8.34 34.38 23.87
N ARG A 530 7.62 35.27 24.55
CA ARG A 530 8.19 36.14 25.57
C ARG A 530 8.23 35.39 26.89
N LYS A 531 9.19 35.77 27.73
CA LYS A 531 9.38 35.16 29.05
C LYS A 531 8.16 35.31 29.97
N ASP A 532 7.33 36.33 29.75
CA ASP A 532 6.11 36.61 30.49
C ASP A 532 4.87 35.86 29.99
N GLU A 533 4.97 35.14 28.87
CA GLU A 533 3.87 34.36 28.30
C GLU A 533 3.69 33.00 28.98
N SER A 534 2.44 32.61 29.16
CA SER A 534 2.06 31.32 29.77
C SER A 534 1.71 30.30 28.70
N ILE A 535 2.29 29.11 28.82
CA ILE A 535 2.16 28.02 27.85
C ILE A 535 1.44 26.84 28.50
N VAL A 536 0.40 26.33 27.86
CA VAL A 536 -0.30 25.11 28.27
C VAL A 536 -0.17 24.05 27.18
N PHE A 537 0.48 22.93 27.51
CA PHE A 537 0.50 21.72 26.68
C PHE A 537 -0.64 20.78 27.08
N ILE A 538 -1.41 20.29 26.13
CA ILE A 538 -2.48 19.33 26.33
C ILE A 538 -2.24 18.15 25.40
N THR A 539 -1.91 16.98 25.96
CA THR A 539 -1.40 15.84 25.24
C THR A 539 -2.43 14.72 25.18
N ASP A 540 -2.55 14.04 24.05
CA ASP A 540 -3.30 12.79 23.90
C ASP A 540 -2.73 11.74 24.88
N ASP A 541 -3.54 11.29 25.81
CA ASP A 541 -3.16 10.37 26.90
C ASP A 541 -3.43 8.90 26.57
N ARG A 542 -3.54 8.57 25.30
CA ARG A 542 -3.68 7.20 24.83
C ARG A 542 -2.55 6.33 25.36
N GLU A 543 -2.94 5.20 25.93
CA GLU A 543 -2.00 4.19 26.40
C GLU A 543 -1.62 3.18 25.33
N VAL A 544 -0.37 2.76 25.33
CA VAL A 544 0.18 1.69 24.52
C VAL A 544 0.51 0.51 25.42
N LYS A 545 0.21 -0.70 24.94
CA LYS A 545 0.49 -1.94 25.64
C LYS A 545 1.15 -2.93 24.69
N GLU A 546 2.35 -3.36 25.00
CA GLU A 546 3.15 -4.24 24.13
C GLU A 546 2.73 -5.72 24.25
N CYS A 547 2.23 -6.12 25.41
CA CYS A 547 1.76 -7.47 25.64
C CYS A 547 0.59 -7.49 26.65
N SER A 548 -0.18 -8.56 26.72
CA SER A 548 -1.37 -8.65 27.59
C SER A 548 -1.07 -8.50 29.09
N ARG A 549 0.16 -8.83 29.54
CA ARG A 549 0.62 -8.71 30.93
C ARG A 549 1.56 -7.51 31.15
N CYS A 550 1.98 -6.84 30.08
CA CYS A 550 2.82 -5.65 30.20
C CYS A 550 2.03 -4.49 30.85
N ALA A 551 2.71 -3.67 31.61
CA ALA A 551 2.13 -2.43 32.10
C ALA A 551 1.86 -1.49 30.90
N PRO A 552 0.68 -0.85 30.82
CA PRO A 552 0.46 0.18 29.82
C PRO A 552 1.31 1.42 30.14
N TYR A 553 1.68 2.16 29.10
CA TYR A 553 2.38 3.44 29.22
C TYR A 553 1.80 4.45 28.21
N PRO A 554 1.84 5.75 28.50
CA PRO A 554 1.32 6.76 27.58
C PRO A 554 2.13 6.77 26.29
N ALA A 555 1.44 6.88 25.15
CA ALA A 555 2.07 6.95 23.84
C ALA A 555 3.00 8.18 23.72
N ILE A 556 2.59 9.30 24.31
CA ILE A 556 3.40 10.50 24.53
C ILE A 556 3.29 10.84 26.03
N PRO A 557 4.38 10.90 26.80
CA PRO A 557 4.34 11.30 28.19
C PRO A 557 3.73 12.70 28.36
N ARG A 558 2.88 12.88 29.35
CA ARG A 558 2.17 14.15 29.62
C ARG A 558 3.08 15.39 29.63
N THR A 559 4.28 15.29 30.19
CA THR A 559 5.21 16.40 30.31
C THR A 559 6.25 16.47 29.18
N ALA A 560 6.24 15.52 28.23
CA ALA A 560 7.31 15.40 27.24
C ALA A 560 7.59 16.70 26.48
N LEU A 561 6.57 17.41 26.01
CA LEU A 561 6.74 18.67 25.28
C LEU A 561 7.20 19.80 26.21
N GLN A 562 6.69 19.85 27.44
CA GLN A 562 7.14 20.79 28.48
C GLN A 562 8.62 20.57 28.82
N ASP A 563 9.03 19.33 29.05
CA ASP A 563 10.40 18.98 29.39
C ASP A 563 11.38 19.35 28.29
N ILE A 564 11.00 19.11 27.02
CA ILE A 564 11.77 19.54 25.86
C ILE A 564 11.85 21.08 25.77
N ALA A 565 10.72 21.77 25.93
CA ALA A 565 10.68 23.24 25.89
C ALA A 565 11.54 23.86 26.98
N LEU A 566 11.49 23.32 28.20
CA LEU A 566 12.33 23.79 29.30
C LEU A 566 13.81 23.43 29.15
N THR A 567 14.11 22.29 28.50
CA THR A 567 15.50 21.91 28.21
C THR A 567 16.12 22.84 27.18
N LEU A 568 15.40 23.20 26.14
CA LEU A 568 15.92 24.02 25.03
C LEU A 568 15.82 25.53 25.31
N TYR A 569 14.74 25.96 25.97
CA TYR A 569 14.42 27.38 26.11
C TYR A 569 14.25 27.87 27.57
N GLY A 570 14.39 26.96 28.53
CA GLY A 570 14.29 27.28 29.97
C GLY A 570 15.52 28.02 30.53
N PRO A 571 15.54 28.28 31.85
CA PRO A 571 16.56 29.09 32.51
C PRO A 571 17.98 28.58 32.35
N ARG A 572 18.17 27.27 32.09
CA ARG A 572 19.52 26.65 31.89
C ARG A 572 20.03 26.74 30.47
N ALA A 573 19.17 27.20 29.53
CA ALA A 573 19.50 27.35 28.11
C ALA A 573 19.32 28.82 27.69
N THR A 574 18.32 29.14 26.86
CA THR A 574 18.14 30.54 26.38
C THR A 574 17.44 31.46 27.38
N GLY A 575 16.73 30.92 28.37
CA GLY A 575 15.97 31.69 29.37
C GLY A 575 14.68 32.35 28.84
N GLN A 576 14.21 31.92 27.64
CA GLN A 576 12.98 32.44 27.04
C GLN A 576 11.71 31.89 27.70
N VAL A 577 11.77 30.77 28.38
CA VAL A 577 10.63 30.13 29.02
C VAL A 577 10.82 30.09 30.53
N ASP A 578 9.83 30.59 31.27
CA ASP A 578 9.77 30.49 32.72
C ASP A 578 9.08 29.20 33.16
N PRO A 579 9.72 28.30 33.91
CA PRO A 579 9.08 27.07 34.37
C PRO A 579 7.78 27.27 35.15
N ALA A 580 7.63 28.41 35.83
CA ALA A 580 6.41 28.74 36.58
C ALA A 580 5.20 29.09 35.67
N ARG A 581 5.45 29.31 34.39
CA ARG A 581 4.45 29.68 33.39
C ARG A 581 4.17 28.59 32.36
N VAL A 582 4.70 27.39 32.56
CA VAL A 582 4.41 26.24 31.69
C VAL A 582 3.70 25.17 32.49
N SER A 583 2.63 24.66 31.94
CA SER A 583 1.88 23.56 32.54
C SER A 583 1.48 22.53 31.49
N SER A 584 1.35 21.27 31.93
CA SER A 584 1.00 20.15 31.08
C SER A 584 -0.22 19.39 31.60
N PHE A 585 -1.16 19.11 30.71
CA PHE A 585 -2.38 18.37 30.93
C PHE A 585 -2.54 17.30 29.89
N THR A 586 -3.58 16.47 30.04
CA THR A 586 -3.97 15.44 29.09
C THR A 586 -5.35 15.78 28.49
N PHE A 587 -5.72 15.06 27.40
CA PHE A 587 -7.07 15.18 26.85
C PHE A 587 -8.14 14.74 27.86
N SER A 588 -7.85 13.77 28.72
CA SER A 588 -8.78 13.35 29.80
C SER A 588 -9.01 14.46 30.84
N ASP A 589 -8.03 15.34 31.07
CA ASP A 589 -8.21 16.47 31.98
C ASP A 589 -9.26 17.47 31.47
N LEU A 590 -9.53 17.51 30.14
CA LEU A 590 -10.57 18.36 29.54
C LEU A 590 -11.98 17.99 30.03
N ALA A 591 -12.20 16.76 30.50
CA ALA A 591 -13.48 16.37 31.12
C ALA A 591 -13.79 17.19 32.36
N ASN A 592 -12.77 17.69 33.03
CA ASN A 592 -12.89 18.49 34.25
C ASN A 592 -13.03 20.01 33.97
N PHE A 593 -13.02 20.38 32.66
CA PHE A 593 -13.17 21.79 32.27
C PHE A 593 -14.65 22.19 32.34
N HIS A 594 -15.07 22.66 33.52
CA HIS A 594 -16.37 23.25 33.74
C HIS A 594 -16.30 24.73 33.42
N GLY A 595 -17.13 25.22 32.50
CA GLY A 595 -17.23 26.64 32.19
C GLY A 595 -17.82 27.44 33.39
N PRO A 596 -17.79 28.79 33.35
CA PRO A 596 -18.49 29.58 34.37
C PRO A 596 -19.93 29.10 34.43
N VAL A 597 -20.29 28.53 35.59
CA VAL A 597 -21.68 28.14 35.89
C VAL A 597 -22.48 29.43 35.87
N THR A 598 -23.22 29.71 34.79
CA THR A 598 -24.32 30.67 34.87
C THR A 598 -25.35 30.02 35.78
N GLU A 599 -25.32 30.36 37.04
CA GLU A 599 -26.36 29.98 37.99
C GLU A 599 -27.71 30.46 37.49
N THR A 600 -28.39 29.62 36.72
CA THR A 600 -29.84 29.74 36.54
C THR A 600 -30.47 28.95 37.69
N ALA A 601 -30.73 29.67 38.76
CA ALA A 601 -31.48 29.16 39.87
C ALA A 601 -32.82 28.57 39.38
N THR A 602 -32.97 27.26 39.48
CA THR A 602 -34.28 26.63 39.44
C THR A 602 -34.38 25.75 40.68
N ALA A 603 -35.32 26.12 41.50
CA ALA A 603 -35.61 25.57 42.83
C ALA A 603 -36.13 24.13 42.77
N GLU A 604 -35.74 23.41 43.84
CA GLU A 604 -36.48 22.39 44.56
C GLU A 604 -37.01 21.14 43.82
N ALA A 605 -36.39 20.03 44.12
CA ALA A 605 -37.11 18.79 44.37
C ALA A 605 -36.44 18.01 45.53
N THR A 606 -37.15 17.99 46.63
CA THR A 606 -36.87 17.25 47.86
C THR A 606 -36.78 15.75 47.58
N ALA A 607 -35.67 15.09 47.82
CA ALA A 607 -35.55 13.63 47.86
C ALA A 607 -35.06 13.16 49.21
N THR A 608 -35.84 12.28 49.79
CA THR A 608 -35.68 11.62 51.08
C THR A 608 -34.45 10.68 51.06
N PRO A 609 -33.64 10.60 52.12
CA PRO A 609 -32.46 9.73 52.16
C PRO A 609 -32.79 8.29 52.47
N LEU A 610 -32.19 7.36 51.74
CA LEU A 610 -32.18 5.92 52.00
C LEU A 610 -30.93 5.55 52.85
N PRO A 611 -31.02 4.58 53.78
CA PRO A 611 -29.99 4.36 54.80
C PRO A 611 -28.76 3.59 54.29
N THR A 612 -27.60 4.06 54.71
CA THR A 612 -26.25 3.54 54.49
C THR A 612 -26.01 2.20 55.25
N PRO A 613 -25.28 1.23 54.68
CA PRO A 613 -24.73 0.13 55.45
C PRO A 613 -23.40 0.50 56.11
N LEU A 614 -23.30 0.12 57.36
CA LEU A 614 -22.09 0.23 58.19
C LEU A 614 -20.88 -0.48 57.57
N SER A 615 -19.77 0.23 57.47
CA SER A 615 -18.45 -0.37 57.30
C SER A 615 -17.57 -0.01 58.48
N THR A 616 -17.07 -1.01 59.12
CA THR A 616 -16.24 -0.99 60.32
C THR A 616 -14.83 -0.49 59.99
N SER A 617 -14.44 0.66 60.52
CA SER A 617 -13.07 1.18 60.45
C SER A 617 -12.17 0.48 61.46
N LEU A 618 -11.04 -0.07 60.96
CA LEU A 618 -9.90 -0.40 61.81
C LEU A 618 -8.91 0.80 61.78
N THR A 619 -8.79 1.38 62.95
CA THR A 619 -7.84 2.47 63.27
C THR A 619 -6.43 1.86 63.38
N ILE A 620 -5.47 2.37 62.61
CA ILE A 620 -4.03 2.19 62.85
C ILE A 620 -3.46 3.56 63.17
N THR A 621 -2.82 3.62 64.31
CA THR A 621 -2.22 4.79 64.97
C THR A 621 -0.91 5.27 64.32
N ASP A 622 -0.79 6.59 64.25
CA ASP A 622 0.41 7.45 64.32
C ASP A 622 1.74 7.06 63.69
N THR A 623 2.05 7.76 62.63
CA THR A 623 3.46 8.06 62.25
C THR A 623 3.64 9.57 62.13
N PRO A 624 4.78 10.16 62.59
CA PRO A 624 4.93 11.59 62.75
C PRO A 624 5.06 12.33 61.41
N SER A 625 4.33 13.43 61.29
CA SER A 625 4.40 14.41 60.23
C SER A 625 5.85 14.99 60.09
N ILE A 626 6.50 14.69 58.94
CA ILE A 626 7.62 15.49 58.45
C ILE A 626 7.00 16.73 57.78
N THR A 627 7.24 17.92 58.31
CA THR A 627 6.93 19.19 57.68
C THR A 627 7.80 19.36 56.45
N GLY A 628 7.34 18.80 55.30
CA GLY A 628 7.84 19.19 53.98
C GLY A 628 7.17 20.51 53.60
N THR A 629 7.97 21.47 53.15
CA THR A 629 7.50 22.66 52.48
C THR A 629 6.55 22.24 51.36
N ALA A 630 5.29 22.66 51.44
CA ALA A 630 4.29 22.40 50.41
C ALA A 630 4.80 23.01 49.09
N GLU A 631 5.09 22.15 48.13
CA GLU A 631 5.22 22.58 46.74
C GLU A 631 3.89 23.31 46.38
N PRO A 632 3.97 24.47 45.68
CA PRO A 632 2.77 25.17 45.26
C PRO A 632 1.91 24.21 44.43
N ALA A 633 0.65 24.04 44.82
CA ALA A 633 -0.30 23.19 44.11
C ALA A 633 -0.36 23.64 42.63
N SER A 634 -0.14 22.73 41.70
CA SER A 634 -0.24 23.02 40.26
C SER A 634 -1.64 23.55 39.94
N PRO A 635 -1.80 24.61 39.16
CA PRO A 635 -3.11 25.17 38.81
C PRO A 635 -3.98 24.11 38.14
N GLY A 636 -5.28 24.11 38.39
CA GLY A 636 -6.22 23.25 37.69
C GLY A 636 -6.26 23.65 36.18
N ILE A 637 -6.65 22.69 35.30
CA ILE A 637 -6.70 22.94 33.85
C ILE A 637 -7.53 24.18 33.48
N GLN A 638 -8.61 24.45 34.23
CA GLN A 638 -9.46 25.61 33.96
C GLN A 638 -8.73 26.93 34.21
N GLU A 639 -7.98 27.02 35.31
CA GLU A 639 -7.18 28.20 35.65
C GLU A 639 -5.99 28.34 34.68
N ALA A 640 -5.30 27.25 34.35
CA ALA A 640 -4.20 27.24 33.39
C ALA A 640 -4.64 27.73 32.01
N ILE A 641 -5.75 27.22 31.48
CA ILE A 641 -6.31 27.68 30.22
C ILE A 641 -6.76 29.14 30.29
N ALA A 642 -7.34 29.59 31.41
CA ALA A 642 -7.75 30.99 31.56
C ALA A 642 -6.54 31.96 31.47
N GLN A 643 -5.39 31.56 32.02
CA GLN A 643 -4.16 32.37 32.05
C GLN A 643 -3.24 32.14 30.85
N ALA A 644 -3.52 31.15 29.98
CA ALA A 644 -2.67 30.80 28.84
C ALA A 644 -2.65 31.89 27.76
N ASP A 645 -1.48 32.22 27.26
CA ASP A 645 -1.24 32.98 26.03
C ASP A 645 -1.12 32.05 24.82
N LEU A 646 -0.56 30.85 25.05
CA LEU A 646 -0.37 29.81 24.06
C LEU A 646 -0.89 28.46 24.59
N ILE A 647 -1.79 27.84 23.82
CA ILE A 647 -2.27 26.48 24.08
C ILE A 647 -1.80 25.58 22.95
N VAL A 648 -1.15 24.48 23.31
CA VAL A 648 -0.60 23.52 22.34
C VAL A 648 -1.24 22.15 22.57
N PHE A 649 -1.99 21.68 21.58
CA PHE A 649 -2.56 20.34 21.56
C PHE A 649 -1.62 19.38 20.85
N ALA A 650 -1.15 18.35 21.55
CA ALA A 650 -0.37 17.24 20.99
C ALA A 650 -1.30 16.06 20.71
N MET A 651 -1.57 15.82 19.44
CA MET A 651 -2.56 14.83 18.98
C MET A 651 -1.87 13.60 18.39
N LEU A 652 -2.46 12.44 18.61
CA LEU A 652 -2.30 11.25 17.80
C LEU A 652 -3.48 11.13 16.82
N ASP A 653 -3.88 9.90 16.48
CA ASP A 653 -5.05 9.67 15.64
C ASP A 653 -6.33 9.96 16.44
N LEU A 654 -7.14 10.92 16.01
CA LEU A 654 -8.40 11.26 16.65
C LEU A 654 -9.52 10.28 16.24
N ASN A 655 -9.29 9.01 16.46
CA ASN A 655 -10.27 7.97 16.19
C ASN A 655 -11.46 8.10 17.18
N THR A 656 -12.69 8.05 16.66
CA THR A 656 -13.94 8.15 17.44
C THR A 656 -14.09 7.05 18.47
N GLN A 657 -13.36 5.96 18.36
CA GLN A 657 -13.35 4.87 19.36
C GLN A 657 -12.45 5.17 20.57
N THR A 658 -11.67 6.25 20.54
CA THR A 658 -10.80 6.67 21.64
C THR A 658 -11.53 7.73 22.47
N PRO A 659 -11.86 7.46 23.74
CA PRO A 659 -12.65 8.40 24.56
C PRO A 659 -12.00 9.79 24.71
N SER A 660 -10.66 9.86 24.85
CA SER A 660 -9.92 11.12 24.97
C SER A 660 -10.01 11.97 23.70
N ALA A 661 -10.05 11.35 22.52
CA ALA A 661 -10.24 12.05 21.25
C ALA A 661 -11.62 12.75 21.17
N ALA A 662 -12.66 12.12 21.72
CA ALA A 662 -13.99 12.73 21.82
C ALA A 662 -13.96 13.97 22.72
N LEU A 663 -13.31 13.91 23.88
CA LEU A 663 -13.17 15.05 24.81
C LEU A 663 -12.48 16.25 24.16
N PHE A 664 -11.44 16.01 23.39
CA PHE A 664 -10.76 17.07 22.64
C PHE A 664 -11.69 17.74 21.60
N ARG A 665 -12.43 16.92 20.81
CA ARG A 665 -13.38 17.45 19.82
C ARG A 665 -14.53 18.22 20.46
N ASP A 666 -15.07 17.70 21.55
CA ASP A 666 -16.14 18.36 22.32
C ASP A 666 -15.65 19.68 22.91
N PHE A 667 -14.41 19.72 23.43
CA PHE A 667 -13.80 20.94 23.90
C PHE A 667 -13.67 21.99 22.81
N LEU A 668 -13.12 21.65 21.65
CA LEU A 668 -13.04 22.55 20.49
C LEU A 668 -14.42 23.01 20.00
N ALA A 669 -15.42 22.13 20.02
CA ALA A 669 -16.77 22.45 19.56
C ALA A 669 -17.50 23.41 20.52
N GLN A 670 -17.46 23.12 21.81
CA GLN A 670 -18.33 23.73 22.82
C GLN A 670 -17.66 24.90 23.57
N ARG A 671 -16.31 24.96 23.57
CA ARG A 671 -15.54 25.91 24.38
C ARG A 671 -14.69 26.88 23.57
N ALA A 672 -15.22 27.30 22.41
CA ALA A 672 -14.60 28.36 21.62
C ALA A 672 -14.44 29.70 22.38
N ASP A 673 -15.25 29.92 23.43
CA ASP A 673 -15.15 31.03 24.37
C ASP A 673 -13.83 31.05 25.15
N ALA A 674 -13.38 29.86 25.60
CA ALA A 674 -12.14 29.68 26.35
C ALA A 674 -10.88 29.85 25.48
N LEU A 675 -11.02 29.71 24.16
CA LEU A 675 -9.94 29.81 23.19
C LEU A 675 -9.84 31.22 22.54
N ARG A 676 -10.81 32.08 22.80
CA ARG A 676 -10.82 33.44 22.25
C ARG A 676 -9.62 34.24 22.74
N GLU A 677 -9.01 34.97 21.81
CA GLU A 677 -7.82 35.81 22.04
C GLU A 677 -6.53 35.05 22.43
N LYS A 678 -6.53 33.70 22.34
CA LYS A 678 -5.38 32.88 22.65
C LYS A 678 -4.81 32.32 21.34
N ARG A 679 -3.49 32.09 21.35
CA ARG A 679 -2.86 31.35 20.28
C ARG A 679 -3.07 29.85 20.54
N VAL A 680 -3.72 29.19 19.60
CA VAL A 680 -4.08 27.77 19.73
C VAL A 680 -3.37 27.00 18.61
N VAL A 681 -2.43 26.13 18.98
CA VAL A 681 -1.65 25.34 18.04
C VAL A 681 -1.97 23.87 18.21
N ALA A 682 -2.14 23.15 17.11
CA ALA A 682 -2.24 21.70 17.10
C ALA A 682 -1.00 21.09 16.43
N LEU A 683 -0.43 20.08 17.09
CA LEU A 683 0.69 19.27 16.61
C LEU A 683 0.20 17.84 16.43
N ALA A 684 0.11 17.34 15.18
CA ALA A 684 -0.28 15.96 14.90
C ALA A 684 0.97 15.07 14.84
N PHE A 685 1.17 14.26 15.88
CA PHE A 685 2.20 13.22 15.93
C PHE A 685 1.73 11.89 15.34
N GLY A 686 0.44 11.78 15.04
CA GLY A 686 -0.17 10.76 14.21
C GLY A 686 -0.45 11.28 12.80
N ALA A 687 -1.43 10.66 12.13
CA ALA A 687 -1.86 11.08 10.80
C ALA A 687 -2.62 12.44 10.87
N PRO A 688 -2.41 13.35 9.91
CA PRO A 688 -2.86 14.75 10.05
C PRO A 688 -4.27 15.02 9.48
N TYR A 689 -5.01 14.02 9.02
CA TYR A 689 -6.28 14.20 8.30
C TYR A 689 -7.53 14.01 9.17
N TYR A 690 -7.39 14.00 10.50
CA TYR A 690 -8.52 13.73 11.39
C TYR A 690 -9.37 14.96 11.71
N LEU A 691 -8.82 16.17 11.64
CA LEU A 691 -9.56 17.39 11.90
C LEU A 691 -10.38 17.82 10.68
N ASP A 692 -11.60 18.30 10.92
CA ASP A 692 -12.41 18.91 9.88
C ASP A 692 -12.08 20.42 9.68
N ALA A 693 -12.63 21.00 8.62
CA ALA A 693 -12.37 22.42 8.29
C ALA A 693 -12.84 23.39 9.40
N THR A 694 -13.91 23.05 10.12
CA THR A 694 -14.44 23.86 11.22
C THR A 694 -13.51 23.80 12.43
N GLU A 695 -12.99 22.61 12.76
CA GLU A 695 -12.02 22.41 13.84
C GLU A 695 -10.72 23.15 13.53
N ILE A 696 -10.20 23.02 12.30
CA ILE A 696 -8.97 23.70 11.84
C ILE A 696 -9.14 25.24 11.91
N SER A 697 -10.31 25.77 11.56
CA SER A 697 -10.56 27.21 11.59
C SER A 697 -10.47 27.86 12.98
N LYS A 698 -10.50 27.04 14.05
CA LYS A 698 -10.35 27.49 15.44
C LYS A 698 -8.89 27.53 15.91
N LEU A 699 -7.97 27.01 15.09
CA LEU A 699 -6.55 26.95 15.40
C LEU A 699 -5.81 28.16 14.82
N THR A 700 -4.86 28.70 15.58
CA THR A 700 -3.90 29.69 15.08
C THR A 700 -2.92 29.08 14.09
N ALA A 701 -2.45 27.85 14.40
CA ALA A 701 -1.62 27.07 13.49
C ALA A 701 -1.83 25.56 13.68
N TYR A 702 -1.65 24.83 12.60
CA TYR A 702 -1.72 23.37 12.59
C TYR A 702 -0.49 22.80 11.90
N PHE A 703 0.25 21.94 12.62
CA PHE A 703 1.44 21.27 12.10
C PHE A 703 1.28 19.76 12.18
N ALA A 704 1.94 19.06 11.26
CA ALA A 704 2.08 17.61 11.31
C ALA A 704 3.55 17.23 11.55
N ALA A 705 3.76 16.32 12.49
CA ALA A 705 5.04 15.69 12.77
C ALA A 705 5.04 14.20 12.37
N TYR A 706 3.88 13.56 12.23
CA TYR A 706 3.65 12.19 11.76
C TYR A 706 4.30 11.07 12.58
N SER A 707 5.07 11.37 13.61
CA SER A 707 5.75 10.39 14.44
C SER A 707 5.88 10.89 15.87
N ARG A 708 5.75 9.98 16.83
CA ARG A 708 5.94 10.23 18.27
C ARG A 708 7.35 9.90 18.77
N ALA A 709 8.28 9.53 17.88
CA ALA A 709 9.67 9.37 18.26
C ALA A 709 10.23 10.68 18.85
N SER A 710 11.08 10.60 19.87
CA SER A 710 11.55 11.75 20.67
C SER A 710 12.14 12.89 19.82
N ALA A 711 12.87 12.56 18.76
CA ALA A 711 13.41 13.53 17.81
C ALA A 711 12.32 14.37 17.12
N PHE A 712 11.14 13.81 16.90
CA PHE A 712 9.99 14.51 16.28
C PHE A 712 9.28 15.42 17.26
N LEU A 713 9.19 15.03 18.54
CA LEU A 713 8.70 15.91 19.60
C LEU A 713 9.63 17.14 19.71
N GLU A 714 10.95 16.92 19.70
CA GLU A 714 11.94 18.00 19.74
C GLU A 714 11.85 18.89 18.49
N ALA A 715 11.81 18.31 17.29
CA ALA A 715 11.71 19.06 16.04
C ALA A 715 10.43 19.93 15.99
N ALA A 716 9.29 19.39 16.46
CA ALA A 716 8.04 20.13 16.55
C ALA A 716 8.13 21.33 17.50
N ILE A 717 8.78 21.16 18.66
CA ILE A 717 9.03 22.25 19.61
C ILE A 717 9.96 23.30 19.00
N ARG A 718 11.04 22.92 18.30
CA ARG A 718 11.94 23.87 17.61
C ARG A 718 11.19 24.67 16.52
N VAL A 719 10.30 24.05 15.79
CA VAL A 719 9.44 24.73 14.81
C VAL A 719 8.43 25.67 15.50
N LEU A 720 7.81 25.24 16.58
CA LEU A 720 6.88 26.05 17.38
C LEU A 720 7.54 27.32 17.93
N PHE A 721 8.79 27.23 18.35
CA PHE A 721 9.60 28.36 18.86
C PHE A 721 10.31 29.16 17.74
N GLY A 722 10.09 28.81 16.47
CA GLY A 722 10.64 29.53 15.32
C GLY A 722 12.15 29.36 15.13
N GLU A 723 12.78 28.39 15.82
CA GLU A 723 14.20 28.07 15.64
C GLU A 723 14.47 27.38 14.29
N ALA A 724 13.51 26.60 13.81
CA ALA A 724 13.56 25.93 12.52
C ALA A 724 12.28 26.19 11.71
N PRO A 725 12.38 26.39 10.39
CA PRO A 725 11.19 26.43 9.56
C PRO A 725 10.59 25.04 9.39
N PRO A 726 9.25 24.91 9.23
CA PRO A 726 8.64 23.67 8.80
C PRO A 726 9.09 23.36 7.35
N ALA A 727 9.79 22.24 7.15
CA ALA A 727 10.46 21.90 5.89
C ALA A 727 9.73 20.79 5.09
N GLY A 728 8.87 20.01 5.76
CA GLY A 728 8.13 18.91 5.15
C GLY A 728 6.97 19.37 4.28
N ALA A 729 6.48 18.46 3.43
CA ALA A 729 5.28 18.64 2.63
C ALA A 729 4.33 17.43 2.81
N LEU A 730 3.02 17.68 2.67
CA LEU A 730 1.99 16.65 2.88
C LEU A 730 2.14 15.49 1.88
N PRO A 731 2.31 14.25 2.35
CA PRO A 731 2.39 13.08 1.51
C PRO A 731 1.01 12.43 1.23
N VAL A 732 -0.09 12.99 1.76
CA VAL A 732 -1.46 12.50 1.61
C VAL A 732 -2.44 13.64 1.35
N SER A 733 -3.57 13.34 0.72
CA SER A 733 -4.65 14.31 0.51
C SER A 733 -5.38 14.61 1.82
N ILE A 734 -5.77 15.89 2.04
CA ILE A 734 -6.59 16.30 3.19
C ILE A 734 -7.75 17.17 2.70
N THR A 735 -8.95 16.59 2.68
CA THR A 735 -10.15 17.28 2.20
C THR A 735 -10.47 18.53 3.01
N ALA A 736 -10.27 18.52 4.32
CA ALA A 736 -10.52 19.66 5.20
C ALA A 736 -9.66 20.90 4.88
N LEU A 737 -8.51 20.71 4.22
CA LEU A 737 -7.61 21.78 3.79
C LEU A 737 -7.71 22.06 2.29
N ASN A 738 -8.63 21.43 1.57
CA ASN A 738 -8.69 21.45 0.11
C ASN A 738 -7.35 21.07 -0.56
N TYR A 739 -6.55 20.24 0.12
CA TYR A 739 -5.28 19.76 -0.38
C TYR A 739 -5.48 18.43 -1.10
N SER A 740 -5.26 18.43 -2.41
CA SER A 740 -5.30 17.23 -3.25
C SER A 740 -3.88 16.85 -3.67
N LEU A 741 -3.42 15.69 -3.23
CA LEU A 741 -2.09 15.20 -3.57
C LEU A 741 -1.91 15.03 -5.08
N LEU A 742 -2.93 14.52 -5.78
CA LEU A 742 -2.92 14.39 -7.24
C LEU A 742 -2.68 15.72 -7.96
N VAL A 743 -3.23 16.82 -7.42
CA VAL A 743 -2.98 18.17 -7.96
C VAL A 743 -1.56 18.64 -7.64
N GLN A 744 -1.06 18.31 -6.46
CA GLN A 744 0.28 18.74 -6.03
C GLN A 744 1.40 17.99 -6.77
N THR A 745 1.21 16.71 -7.10
CA THR A 745 2.16 15.92 -7.88
C THR A 745 2.01 16.08 -9.40
N SER A 746 1.01 16.88 -9.85
CA SER A 746 0.90 17.28 -11.26
C SER A 746 1.92 18.35 -11.64
N PRO A 747 2.28 18.49 -12.93
CA PRO A 747 3.23 19.51 -13.39
C PRO A 747 2.88 20.92 -12.89
N ASP A 748 3.87 21.68 -12.38
CA ASP A 748 3.66 23.07 -11.98
C ASP A 748 3.28 23.92 -13.21
N PRO A 749 2.10 24.56 -13.23
CA PRO A 749 1.67 25.38 -14.38
C PRO A 749 2.56 26.58 -14.64
N ASN A 750 3.34 27.04 -13.66
CA ASN A 750 4.18 28.21 -13.76
C ASN A 750 5.60 27.90 -14.27
N GLN A 751 5.96 26.62 -14.43
CA GLN A 751 7.27 26.24 -14.91
C GLN A 751 7.40 26.46 -16.42
N VAL A 752 8.62 26.64 -16.85
CA VAL A 752 8.99 26.57 -18.26
C VAL A 752 9.79 25.29 -18.49
N ILE A 753 9.19 24.31 -19.17
CA ILE A 753 9.77 23.01 -19.40
C ILE A 753 11.03 23.13 -20.25
N PRO A 754 12.22 22.67 -19.76
CA PRO A 754 13.41 22.61 -20.60
C PRO A 754 13.20 21.66 -21.77
N LEU A 755 13.48 22.11 -22.98
CA LEU A 755 13.42 21.28 -24.18
C LEU A 755 14.77 21.33 -24.89
N THR A 756 15.35 20.18 -25.18
CA THR A 756 16.63 20.02 -25.85
C THR A 756 16.51 19.02 -26.99
N ALA A 757 17.35 19.21 -28.03
CA ALA A 757 17.55 18.23 -29.09
C ALA A 757 18.83 17.45 -28.79
N ALA A 758 18.71 16.16 -28.54
CA ALA A 758 19.84 15.23 -28.42
C ALA A 758 20.00 14.51 -29.75
N ASN A 759 21.24 14.22 -30.17
CA ASN A 759 21.61 13.63 -31.45
C ASN A 759 21.44 14.53 -32.68
N VAL A 760 22.11 15.60 -32.59
CA VAL A 760 22.92 15.98 -33.70
C VAL A 760 24.17 15.11 -33.59
N VAL A 761 24.21 13.97 -34.28
CA VAL A 761 25.40 13.14 -34.34
C VAL A 761 26.49 13.98 -34.98
N THR A 762 27.33 14.59 -34.14
CA THR A 762 28.63 15.04 -34.59
C THR A 762 29.47 13.79 -34.82
N PRO A 763 29.92 13.51 -36.06
CA PRO A 763 30.91 12.48 -36.23
C PRO A 763 32.12 12.86 -35.38
N SER A 764 32.58 11.91 -34.61
CA SER A 764 33.79 11.96 -33.79
C SER A 764 34.93 12.70 -34.53
N GLN A 765 35.46 13.76 -33.88
CA GLN A 765 36.72 14.40 -34.18
C GLN A 765 36.86 15.08 -35.57
N ALA A 766 36.21 16.21 -35.75
CA ALA A 766 36.75 17.31 -36.55
C ALA A 766 35.93 18.57 -36.17
N THR A 767 36.54 19.70 -36.20
CA THR A 767 36.02 21.07 -36.01
C THR A 767 34.51 21.20 -36.23
N PRO A 768 33.74 21.91 -35.35
CA PRO A 768 32.30 22.04 -35.50
C PRO A 768 31.95 22.65 -36.85
N GLY A 769 31.60 21.80 -37.79
CA GLY A 769 31.03 22.20 -39.06
C GLY A 769 29.51 22.42 -38.89
N PRO A 770 28.87 23.16 -39.80
CA PRO A 770 27.44 23.35 -39.75
C PRO A 770 26.71 22.01 -39.81
N LEU A 771 25.72 21.89 -38.96
CA LEU A 771 24.89 20.70 -38.82
C LEU A 771 24.08 20.47 -40.11
N GLU A 772 24.33 19.44 -40.86
CA GLU A 772 23.54 19.13 -42.04
C GLU A 772 22.29 18.32 -41.67
N LEU A 773 21.21 19.02 -41.30
CA LEU A 773 19.89 18.40 -41.20
C LEU A 773 19.18 18.44 -42.53
N LYS A 774 18.72 17.28 -43.02
CA LYS A 774 17.98 17.13 -44.29
C LYS A 774 16.57 16.59 -43.97
N VAL A 775 15.64 16.81 -44.91
CA VAL A 775 14.34 16.16 -44.89
C VAL A 775 14.57 14.64 -44.86
N GLY A 776 13.87 13.95 -43.94
CA GLY A 776 14.04 12.51 -43.65
C GLY A 776 14.97 12.21 -42.48
N ASN A 777 15.74 13.19 -41.97
CA ASN A 777 16.51 12.96 -40.74
C ASN A 777 15.61 12.97 -39.52
N SER A 778 15.99 12.15 -38.51
CA SER A 778 15.32 12.12 -37.23
C SER A 778 16.01 13.02 -36.21
N LEU A 779 15.20 13.74 -35.43
CA LEU A 779 15.63 14.58 -34.33
C LEU A 779 15.13 13.93 -33.01
N GLN A 780 16.06 13.63 -32.11
CA GLN A 780 15.70 13.15 -30.78
C GLN A 780 15.50 14.34 -29.88
N LEU A 781 14.30 14.47 -29.35
CA LEU A 781 13.85 15.53 -28.43
C LEU A 781 13.82 15.01 -27.01
N ARG A 782 14.22 15.86 -26.06
CA ARG A 782 14.17 15.59 -24.65
C ARG A 782 13.54 16.78 -23.92
N ALA A 783 12.36 16.56 -23.30
CA ALA A 783 11.63 17.53 -22.49
C ALA A 783 11.79 17.20 -21.02
N GLY A 784 12.26 18.13 -20.21
CA GLY A 784 12.43 17.97 -18.76
C GLY A 784 13.87 18.31 -18.28
N PRO A 785 14.13 18.19 -16.95
CA PRO A 785 13.20 17.64 -15.96
C PRO A 785 11.97 18.52 -15.76
N ILE A 786 10.81 17.88 -15.64
CA ILE A 786 9.51 18.51 -15.34
C ILE A 786 9.28 18.36 -13.84
N TYR A 787 8.89 19.46 -13.20
CA TYR A 787 8.66 19.51 -11.76
C TYR A 787 7.19 19.63 -11.43
N ASP A 788 6.81 19.08 -10.29
CA ASP A 788 5.49 19.22 -9.68
C ASP A 788 5.38 20.56 -8.90
N ARG A 789 4.22 20.81 -8.29
CA ARG A 789 3.98 22.03 -7.50
C ARG A 789 4.75 22.08 -6.18
N ASN A 790 5.32 20.97 -5.74
CA ASN A 790 6.18 20.88 -4.56
C ASN A 790 7.67 21.02 -4.91
N GLY A 791 7.99 21.16 -6.21
CA GLY A 791 9.37 21.28 -6.71
C GLY A 791 10.10 19.95 -6.87
N HIS A 792 9.40 18.83 -6.81
CA HIS A 792 9.95 17.50 -7.09
C HIS A 792 9.70 17.12 -8.55
N VAL A 793 10.46 16.15 -9.06
CA VAL A 793 10.18 15.63 -10.40
C VAL A 793 8.80 14.97 -10.43
N VAL A 794 8.07 15.19 -11.53
CA VAL A 794 6.75 14.57 -11.70
C VAL A 794 6.84 13.05 -11.73
N PRO A 795 5.78 12.33 -11.31
CA PRO A 795 5.71 10.88 -11.39
C PRO A 795 5.99 10.34 -12.79
N ASP A 796 6.61 9.16 -12.86
CA ASP A 796 6.76 8.43 -14.12
C ASP A 796 5.39 8.13 -14.73
N GLY A 797 5.29 8.24 -16.05
CA GLY A 797 4.02 8.09 -16.75
C GLY A 797 3.27 9.40 -16.97
N THR A 798 3.72 10.52 -16.42
CA THR A 798 3.13 11.85 -16.70
C THR A 798 3.18 12.12 -18.22
N PRO A 799 2.02 12.40 -18.86
CA PRO A 799 1.98 12.58 -20.31
C PRO A 799 2.59 13.92 -20.73
N VAL A 800 3.45 13.89 -21.72
CA VAL A 800 4.04 15.08 -22.37
C VAL A 800 3.72 15.06 -23.84
N GLN A 801 3.13 16.12 -24.33
CA GLN A 801 2.77 16.29 -25.72
C GLN A 801 3.77 17.19 -26.42
N PHE A 802 4.36 16.70 -27.52
CA PHE A 802 5.20 17.53 -28.39
C PHE A 802 4.34 18.12 -29.50
N VAL A 803 4.53 19.40 -29.75
CA VAL A 803 3.81 20.15 -30.79
C VAL A 803 4.80 20.74 -31.78
N LEU A 804 4.63 20.41 -33.05
CA LEU A 804 5.42 20.94 -34.18
C LEU A 804 4.58 22.01 -34.86
N ALA A 805 5.05 23.24 -34.82
CA ALA A 805 4.45 24.37 -35.53
C ALA A 805 5.25 24.73 -36.78
N TYR A 806 4.56 24.87 -37.88
CA TYR A 806 5.11 25.35 -39.17
C TYR A 806 4.60 26.77 -39.42
N PRO A 807 5.36 27.81 -38.99
CA PRO A 807 4.86 29.20 -38.98
C PRO A 807 4.49 29.75 -40.35
N VAL A 808 5.22 29.34 -41.37
CA VAL A 808 5.01 29.77 -42.78
C VAL A 808 3.68 29.21 -43.33
N GLU A 809 3.38 27.96 -42.99
CA GLU A 809 2.18 27.26 -43.45
C GLU A 809 1.00 27.47 -42.53
N ARG A 810 1.21 28.04 -41.32
CA ARG A 810 0.22 28.21 -40.25
C ARG A 810 -0.43 26.89 -39.84
N VAL A 811 0.35 25.82 -39.76
CA VAL A 811 -0.09 24.49 -39.36
C VAL A 811 0.60 24.09 -38.07
N GLU A 812 -0.16 23.56 -37.10
CA GLU A 812 0.36 22.90 -35.92
C GLU A 812 0.03 21.40 -35.97
N GLN A 813 1.03 20.57 -35.70
CA GLN A 813 0.91 19.11 -35.65
C GLN A 813 1.20 18.67 -34.24
N GLN A 814 0.20 18.14 -33.55
CA GLN A 814 0.36 17.51 -32.23
C GLN A 814 0.79 16.06 -32.39
N GLN A 815 1.86 15.68 -31.70
CA GLN A 815 2.31 14.29 -31.64
C GLN A 815 1.53 13.51 -30.59
N ALA A 816 1.56 12.17 -30.65
CA ALA A 816 1.00 11.37 -29.57
C ALA A 816 1.74 11.66 -28.25
N PRO A 817 1.04 11.74 -27.10
CA PRO A 817 1.69 11.97 -25.82
C PRO A 817 2.71 10.86 -25.49
N VAL A 818 3.84 11.27 -24.92
CA VAL A 818 4.90 10.37 -24.44
C VAL A 818 4.98 10.49 -22.93
N SER A 819 5.14 9.36 -22.26
CA SER A 819 5.25 9.31 -20.81
C SER A 819 6.63 9.72 -20.30
N THR A 820 6.68 10.44 -19.17
CA THR A 820 7.92 10.75 -18.46
C THR A 820 8.55 9.51 -17.82
N ARG A 821 9.87 9.55 -17.68
CA ARG A 821 10.66 8.69 -16.79
C ARG A 821 11.67 9.58 -16.06
N ASP A 822 11.68 9.50 -14.72
CA ASP A 822 12.46 10.40 -13.86
C ASP A 822 12.27 11.88 -14.22
N GLY A 823 11.01 12.27 -14.49
CA GLY A 823 10.62 13.63 -14.85
C GLY A 823 10.98 14.07 -16.28
N VAL A 824 11.48 13.17 -17.14
CA VAL A 824 11.92 13.48 -18.52
C VAL A 824 11.12 12.67 -19.52
N ALA A 825 10.64 13.34 -20.59
CA ALA A 825 10.01 12.69 -21.74
C ALA A 825 10.94 12.78 -22.96
N GLU A 826 11.11 11.66 -23.67
CA GLU A 826 11.94 11.58 -24.87
C GLU A 826 11.11 11.14 -26.07
N MET A 827 11.29 11.82 -27.19
CA MET A 827 10.61 11.53 -28.45
C MET A 827 11.55 11.68 -29.64
N THR A 828 11.42 10.79 -30.60
CA THR A 828 12.09 10.93 -31.90
C THR A 828 11.10 11.44 -32.93
N VAL A 829 11.41 12.57 -33.56
CA VAL A 829 10.60 13.21 -34.60
C VAL A 829 11.35 13.16 -35.92
N VAL A 830 10.67 12.72 -36.98
CA VAL A 830 11.22 12.77 -38.35
C VAL A 830 10.83 14.10 -38.97
N ILE A 831 11.82 14.76 -39.57
CA ILE A 831 11.60 16.03 -40.26
C ILE A 831 11.07 15.72 -41.66
N GLU A 832 9.80 16.01 -41.88
CA GLU A 832 9.12 15.65 -43.14
C GLU A 832 9.21 16.71 -44.23
N ARG A 833 9.54 17.98 -43.86
CA ARG A 833 9.40 19.14 -44.77
C ARG A 833 10.60 20.09 -44.68
N LYS A 834 10.90 20.77 -45.76
CA LYS A 834 11.80 21.94 -45.78
C LYS A 834 11.14 23.17 -45.16
N GLY A 835 11.94 24.10 -44.68
CA GLY A 835 11.47 25.35 -44.09
C GLY A 835 11.72 25.43 -42.58
N GLN A 836 10.98 26.28 -41.89
CA GLN A 836 11.08 26.51 -40.46
C GLN A 836 10.06 25.67 -39.71
N VAL A 837 10.51 24.90 -38.72
CA VAL A 837 9.65 24.24 -37.75
C VAL A 837 10.03 24.70 -36.34
N GLU A 838 9.03 25.01 -35.57
CA GLU A 838 9.15 25.33 -34.15
C GLU A 838 8.55 24.19 -33.30
N ILE A 839 9.34 23.66 -32.37
CA ILE A 839 8.95 22.50 -31.54
C ILE A 839 8.85 22.96 -30.12
N ARG A 840 7.71 22.65 -29.47
CA ARG A 840 7.45 22.90 -28.05
C ARG A 840 6.95 21.63 -27.36
N ALA A 841 7.06 21.58 -26.02
CA ALA A 841 6.55 20.51 -25.19
C ALA A 841 5.48 21.04 -24.23
N ILE A 842 4.44 20.26 -23.99
CA ILE A 842 3.34 20.58 -23.08
C ILE A 842 3.17 19.39 -22.13
N ALA A 843 3.14 19.66 -20.84
CA ALA A 843 2.78 18.69 -19.81
C ALA A 843 1.67 19.30 -18.96
N GLU A 844 0.42 19.03 -19.29
CA GLU A 844 -0.74 19.65 -18.63
C GLU A 844 -0.66 19.54 -17.09
N PRO A 845 -0.85 20.61 -16.31
CA PRO A 845 -1.25 21.95 -16.74
C PRO A 845 -0.09 22.90 -17.14
N ALA A 846 1.17 22.45 -17.16
CA ALA A 846 2.31 23.24 -17.62
C ALA A 846 2.31 23.36 -19.15
N GLN A 847 2.10 24.56 -19.67
CA GLN A 847 1.98 24.82 -21.11
C GLN A 847 3.22 25.49 -21.73
N ALA A 848 4.10 26.05 -20.90
CA ALA A 848 5.27 26.78 -21.38
C ALA A 848 6.50 25.86 -21.46
N SER A 849 7.22 25.88 -22.56
CA SER A 849 8.52 25.19 -22.72
C SER A 849 9.52 26.05 -23.47
N TYR A 850 10.78 25.66 -23.44
CA TYR A 850 11.72 26.14 -24.46
C TYR A 850 11.19 25.76 -25.83
N VAL A 851 11.51 26.58 -26.83
CA VAL A 851 11.14 26.33 -28.23
C VAL A 851 12.40 25.98 -29.00
N ILE A 852 12.40 24.83 -29.65
CA ILE A 852 13.46 24.45 -30.59
C ILE A 852 13.03 24.88 -31.98
N LYS A 853 13.77 25.82 -32.54
CA LYS A 853 13.59 26.30 -33.89
C LYS A 853 14.55 25.62 -34.83
N VAL A 854 14.04 24.89 -35.79
CA VAL A 854 14.81 24.17 -36.79
C VAL A 854 14.54 24.83 -38.16
N ASN A 855 15.57 25.29 -38.80
CA ASN A 855 15.48 25.80 -40.17
C ASN A 855 16.19 24.80 -41.11
N ILE A 856 15.51 24.35 -42.17
CA ILE A 856 16.00 23.38 -43.12
C ILE A 856 15.99 24.06 -44.51
N GLY A 857 17.15 24.53 -44.92
CA GLY A 857 17.40 25.10 -46.22
C GLY A 857 17.96 24.08 -47.22
N ASP A 858 18.20 24.51 -48.45
CA ASP A 858 18.85 23.69 -49.49
C ASP A 858 20.35 23.52 -49.21
N ASP A 859 21.01 24.56 -48.69
CA ASP A 859 22.47 24.64 -48.52
C ASP A 859 22.91 24.71 -47.04
N ALA A 860 22.03 25.02 -46.11
CA ALA A 860 22.34 25.08 -44.67
C ALA A 860 21.13 24.80 -43.82
N SER A 861 21.36 24.13 -42.67
CA SER A 861 20.38 23.95 -41.62
C SER A 861 20.87 24.54 -40.31
N SER A 862 19.95 25.04 -39.48
CA SER A 862 20.27 25.53 -38.13
C SER A 862 19.27 25.05 -37.12
N ILE A 863 19.76 24.80 -35.88
CA ILE A 863 18.93 24.57 -34.70
C ILE A 863 19.23 25.68 -33.70
N GLU A 864 18.17 26.32 -33.22
CA GLU A 864 18.23 27.34 -32.21
C GLU A 864 17.26 26.99 -31.07
N THR A 865 17.72 27.11 -29.84
CA THR A 865 16.86 26.96 -28.67
C THR A 865 16.49 28.32 -28.13
N ILE A 866 15.22 28.67 -28.20
CA ILE A 866 14.68 29.93 -27.72
C ILE A 866 14.11 29.69 -26.32
N ARG A 867 14.61 30.47 -25.35
CA ARG A 867 14.03 30.52 -24.01
C ARG A 867 12.91 31.55 -24.00
N PRO A 868 11.68 31.18 -23.62
CA PRO A 868 10.62 32.18 -23.48
C PRO A 868 11.00 33.19 -22.39
N THR A 869 10.75 34.44 -22.64
CA THR A 869 10.88 35.49 -21.62
C THR A 869 9.84 35.18 -20.53
N PRO A 870 10.23 35.15 -19.26
CA PRO A 870 9.25 34.93 -18.20
C PRO A 870 8.13 35.98 -18.30
N MET A 871 6.88 35.52 -18.35
CA MET A 871 5.74 36.42 -18.31
C MET A 871 5.81 37.20 -17.00
N PRO A 872 5.70 38.53 -17.02
CA PRO A 872 5.71 39.28 -15.76
C PRO A 872 4.58 38.72 -14.88
N THR A 873 4.92 38.36 -13.67
CA THR A 873 3.94 37.99 -12.64
C THR A 873 2.86 39.06 -12.62
N PRO A 874 1.56 38.76 -12.77
CA PRO A 874 0.52 39.77 -12.73
C PRO A 874 0.65 40.48 -11.38
N THR A 875 0.94 41.78 -11.45
CA THR A 875 0.92 42.64 -10.27
C THR A 875 -0.48 42.52 -9.67
N PRO A 876 -0.63 42.17 -8.39
CA PRO A 876 -1.95 42.11 -7.79
C PRO A 876 -2.64 43.43 -7.99
N GLU A 877 -3.79 43.39 -8.63
CA GLU A 877 -4.67 44.57 -8.73
C GLU A 877 -4.92 45.12 -7.31
N PRO A 878 -4.77 46.41 -7.05
CA PRO A 878 -5.02 46.95 -5.73
C PRO A 878 -6.48 46.64 -5.34
N THR A 879 -6.63 45.88 -4.28
CA THR A 879 -7.93 45.56 -3.69
C THR A 879 -8.61 46.91 -3.31
N VAL A 880 -9.57 47.32 -4.10
CA VAL A 880 -10.44 48.45 -3.75
C VAL A 880 -11.25 48.03 -2.53
N ALA A 881 -11.08 48.73 -1.42
CA ALA A 881 -11.86 48.50 -0.22
C ALA A 881 -13.36 48.54 -0.54
N PRO A 882 -14.15 47.57 -0.04
CA PRO A 882 -15.59 47.59 -0.31
C PRO A 882 -16.25 48.80 0.33
N THR A 883 -16.91 49.62 -0.50
CA THR A 883 -17.82 50.67 -0.05
C THR A 883 -19.02 50.02 0.63
N PRO A 884 -19.47 50.48 1.79
CA PRO A 884 -20.59 49.83 2.49
C PRO A 884 -21.88 49.99 1.66
N GLU A 885 -22.46 48.86 1.31
CA GLU A 885 -23.74 48.73 0.61
C GLU A 885 -24.91 49.05 1.54
N PRO A 886 -25.93 49.78 1.12
CA PRO A 886 -27.11 50.06 1.94
C PRO A 886 -27.98 48.82 2.12
N THR A 887 -28.43 48.63 3.35
CA THR A 887 -29.33 47.55 3.81
C THR A 887 -30.57 47.45 2.93
N ALA A 888 -30.69 46.32 2.20
CA ALA A 888 -31.90 46.04 1.42
C ALA A 888 -32.93 45.27 2.26
N THR A 889 -34.17 45.70 2.13
CA THR A 889 -35.40 45.08 2.65
C THR A 889 -35.65 43.70 1.97
N PRO A 890 -36.17 42.70 2.68
CA PRO A 890 -36.34 41.37 2.09
C PRO A 890 -37.52 41.35 1.09
N THR A 891 -37.21 40.88 -0.14
CA THR A 891 -38.19 40.57 -1.18
C THR A 891 -38.49 39.09 -1.18
N PRO A 892 -39.71 38.61 -1.41
CA PRO A 892 -40.05 37.19 -1.41
C PRO A 892 -39.45 36.45 -2.62
N PRO A 893 -39.27 35.08 -2.52
CA PRO A 893 -38.54 34.35 -3.52
C PRO A 893 -39.29 34.23 -4.85
N PRO A 894 -38.63 34.34 -6.00
CA PRO A 894 -39.23 34.07 -7.29
C PRO A 894 -39.29 32.57 -7.58
N GLU A 895 -40.38 32.19 -8.23
CA GLU A 895 -40.65 30.90 -8.84
C GLU A 895 -39.52 30.49 -9.82
N ALA A 896 -39.20 29.18 -9.81
CA ALA A 896 -38.24 28.60 -10.70
C ALA A 896 -38.73 28.65 -12.16
N THR A 897 -38.01 29.34 -12.99
CA THR A 897 -38.05 29.21 -14.44
C THR A 897 -36.81 28.49 -14.90
N ASP A 898 -37.04 27.34 -15.59
CA ASP A 898 -36.02 26.51 -16.21
C ASP A 898 -35.10 27.32 -17.14
N ALA A 899 -33.80 27.35 -16.85
CA ALA A 899 -32.77 27.79 -17.78
C ALA A 899 -31.99 26.58 -18.25
N GLU A 900 -32.24 26.14 -19.47
CA GLU A 900 -31.42 25.20 -20.20
C GLU A 900 -30.00 25.73 -20.33
N SER A 901 -29.03 25.02 -19.67
CA SER A 901 -27.65 25.18 -20.00
C SER A 901 -27.19 23.99 -20.85
N SER A 902 -26.95 24.25 -22.13
CA SER A 902 -26.34 23.36 -23.07
C SER A 902 -24.87 23.11 -22.70
N ASN A 903 -24.59 21.98 -22.08
CA ASN A 903 -23.27 21.37 -22.09
C ASN A 903 -23.44 19.88 -22.43
N GLY A 904 -23.39 19.57 -23.73
CA GLY A 904 -23.49 18.23 -24.27
C GLY A 904 -22.18 17.45 -24.16
N GLY A 905 -21.86 16.96 -22.97
CA GLY A 905 -20.87 15.89 -22.80
C GLY A 905 -21.54 14.51 -22.89
N ALA A 906 -20.76 13.47 -23.21
CA ALA A 906 -21.18 12.09 -23.42
C ALA A 906 -22.11 11.50 -22.31
N LEU A 907 -22.11 12.07 -21.10
CA LEU A 907 -22.94 11.68 -19.97
C LEU A 907 -24.43 12.09 -20.11
N GLY A 908 -24.78 13.06 -20.97
CA GLY A 908 -26.18 13.49 -21.15
C GLY A 908 -27.05 12.51 -21.96
N ARG A 909 -26.45 11.52 -22.63
CA ARG A 909 -27.16 10.54 -23.45
C ARG A 909 -27.62 9.28 -22.70
N ALA A 910 -27.02 9.00 -21.58
CA ALA A 910 -27.35 7.88 -20.69
C ALA A 910 -28.16 8.38 -19.48
N SER A 911 -29.41 8.81 -19.71
CA SER A 911 -30.25 9.19 -18.59
C SER A 911 -30.73 7.96 -17.81
N PRO A 912 -30.87 8.02 -16.48
CA PRO A 912 -31.44 6.92 -15.69
C PRO A 912 -32.83 6.51 -16.19
N GLN A 913 -33.66 7.44 -16.69
CA GLN A 913 -34.97 7.18 -17.26
C GLN A 913 -34.85 6.41 -18.58
N GLY A 914 -33.92 6.79 -19.46
CA GLY A 914 -33.66 6.07 -20.72
C GLY A 914 -33.13 4.64 -20.48
N PHE A 915 -32.33 4.43 -19.47
CA PHE A 915 -31.84 3.12 -19.07
C PHE A 915 -32.97 2.24 -18.57
N VAL A 916 -33.79 2.72 -17.64
CA VAL A 916 -34.91 1.99 -17.06
C VAL A 916 -35.93 1.62 -18.15
N LEU A 917 -36.28 2.55 -19.04
CA LEU A 917 -37.20 2.27 -20.14
C LEU A 917 -36.65 1.24 -21.13
N THR A 918 -35.36 1.35 -21.47
CA THR A 918 -34.68 0.39 -22.35
C THR A 918 -34.68 -1.01 -21.74
N LEU A 919 -34.43 -1.11 -20.44
CA LEU A 919 -34.46 -2.37 -19.68
C LEU A 919 -35.84 -3.01 -19.75
N PHE A 920 -36.92 -2.26 -19.46
CA PHE A 920 -38.28 -2.77 -19.55
C PHE A 920 -38.67 -3.18 -20.99
N ALA A 921 -38.29 -2.37 -21.97
CA ALA A 921 -38.56 -2.66 -23.38
C ALA A 921 -37.81 -3.93 -23.86
N LEU A 922 -36.60 -4.15 -23.45
CA LEU A 922 -35.83 -5.36 -23.75
C LEU A 922 -36.34 -6.59 -22.99
N LEU A 923 -36.80 -6.45 -21.75
CA LEU A 923 -37.49 -7.52 -21.02
C LEU A 923 -38.80 -7.94 -21.73
N ALA A 924 -39.61 -6.98 -22.14
CA ALA A 924 -40.87 -7.25 -22.89
C ALA A 924 -40.62 -7.92 -24.24
N THR A 925 -39.61 -7.46 -25.00
CA THR A 925 -39.22 -8.11 -26.29
C THR A 925 -38.63 -9.49 -26.08
N GLY A 926 -37.86 -9.73 -25.02
CA GLY A 926 -37.35 -11.05 -24.66
C GLY A 926 -38.45 -12.04 -24.32
N LEU A 927 -39.46 -11.60 -23.55
CA LEU A 927 -40.63 -12.40 -23.22
C LEU A 927 -41.48 -12.70 -24.47
N ALA A 928 -41.75 -11.69 -25.31
CA ALA A 928 -42.47 -11.86 -26.57
C ALA A 928 -41.71 -12.80 -27.53
N ALA A 929 -40.40 -12.73 -27.60
CA ALA A 929 -39.54 -13.64 -28.34
C ALA A 929 -39.63 -15.09 -27.83
N ALA A 930 -39.60 -15.29 -26.51
CA ALA A 930 -39.73 -16.60 -25.89
C ALA A 930 -41.12 -17.25 -26.22
N LEU A 931 -42.20 -16.46 -26.12
CA LEU A 931 -43.55 -16.88 -26.44
C LEU A 931 -43.72 -17.19 -27.95
N ALA A 932 -43.18 -16.34 -28.83
CA ALA A 932 -43.24 -16.55 -30.28
C ALA A 932 -42.49 -17.82 -30.72
N LEU A 933 -41.31 -18.06 -30.14
CA LEU A 933 -40.52 -19.28 -30.40
C LEU A 933 -41.16 -20.53 -29.81
N ALA A 934 -41.98 -20.40 -28.76
CA ALA A 934 -42.75 -21.52 -28.20
C ALA A 934 -43.94 -21.90 -29.10
N ALA A 935 -44.54 -20.91 -29.79
CA ALA A 935 -45.75 -21.11 -30.60
C ALA A 935 -45.46 -21.60 -32.03
N VAL A 936 -44.28 -21.32 -32.60
CA VAL A 936 -44.00 -21.45 -34.04
C VAL A 936 -43.20 -22.69 -34.44
N THR A 937 -42.37 -23.28 -33.53
CA THR A 937 -41.44 -24.37 -33.88
C THR A 937 -41.21 -25.38 -32.75
N PRO A 938 -41.10 -26.70 -33.04
CA PRO A 938 -40.63 -27.70 -32.07
C PRO A 938 -39.11 -27.66 -31.92
N ILE A 939 -38.57 -26.58 -31.32
CA ILE A 939 -37.15 -26.43 -31.08
C ILE A 939 -36.87 -26.81 -29.63
N ASP A 940 -35.73 -27.49 -29.36
CA ASP A 940 -35.27 -27.83 -28.02
C ASP A 940 -35.14 -26.58 -27.11
N LEU A 941 -35.50 -26.72 -25.84
CA LEU A 941 -35.59 -25.65 -24.88
C LEU A 941 -34.26 -24.88 -24.77
N THR A 942 -33.14 -25.56 -24.84
CA THR A 942 -31.78 -24.98 -24.76
C THR A 942 -31.49 -24.06 -25.95
N ARG A 943 -31.95 -24.44 -27.13
CA ARG A 943 -31.76 -23.69 -28.37
C ARG A 943 -32.70 -22.48 -28.42
N ARG A 944 -33.89 -22.55 -27.84
CA ARG A 944 -34.83 -21.43 -27.68
C ARG A 944 -34.20 -20.34 -26.80
N TRP A 945 -33.67 -20.70 -25.64
CA TRP A 945 -33.04 -19.75 -24.74
C TRP A 945 -31.82 -19.09 -25.35
N ARG A 946 -31.01 -19.81 -26.11
CA ARG A 946 -29.86 -19.20 -26.83
C ARG A 946 -30.29 -18.14 -27.82
N LEU A 947 -31.39 -18.37 -28.61
CA LEU A 947 -31.91 -17.40 -29.58
C LEU A 947 -32.48 -16.15 -28.89
N VAL A 948 -33.15 -16.31 -27.77
CA VAL A 948 -33.65 -15.18 -26.94
C VAL A 948 -32.49 -14.38 -26.40
N LEU A 949 -31.46 -15.04 -25.87
CA LEU A 949 -30.25 -14.38 -25.34
C LEU A 949 -29.48 -13.62 -26.43
N TRP A 950 -29.34 -14.19 -27.63
CA TRP A 950 -28.71 -13.49 -28.75
C TRP A 950 -29.47 -12.24 -29.18
N SER A 951 -30.81 -12.33 -29.28
CA SER A 951 -31.67 -11.19 -29.55
C SER A 951 -31.54 -10.10 -28.49
N TRP A 952 -31.53 -10.50 -27.25
CA TRP A 952 -31.34 -9.57 -26.08
C TRP A 952 -29.99 -8.89 -26.07
N SER A 953 -28.90 -9.65 -26.29
CA SER A 953 -27.54 -9.13 -26.37
C SER A 953 -27.39 -8.07 -27.49
N ALA A 954 -28.04 -8.28 -28.64
CA ALA A 954 -28.00 -7.31 -29.73
C ALA A 954 -28.62 -5.96 -29.33
N GLY A 955 -29.73 -5.99 -28.59
CA GLY A 955 -30.36 -4.78 -28.06
C GLY A 955 -29.46 -4.00 -27.08
N TRP A 956 -28.78 -4.72 -26.20
CA TRP A 956 -27.84 -4.11 -25.26
C TRP A 956 -26.62 -3.52 -25.94
N VAL A 957 -26.06 -4.17 -26.96
CA VAL A 957 -24.93 -3.62 -27.74
C VAL A 957 -25.33 -2.30 -28.39
N VAL A 958 -26.50 -2.20 -28.96
CA VAL A 958 -27.00 -0.96 -29.59
C VAL A 958 -27.25 0.13 -28.54
N TYR A 959 -27.77 -0.23 -27.37
CA TYR A 959 -27.88 0.73 -26.25
C TYR A 959 -26.54 1.31 -25.83
N VAL A 960 -25.52 0.46 -25.68
CA VAL A 960 -24.14 0.91 -25.31
C VAL A 960 -23.55 1.82 -26.39
N LEU A 961 -23.70 1.47 -27.67
CA LEU A 961 -23.25 2.31 -28.78
C LEU A 961 -23.94 3.68 -28.81
N TYR A 962 -25.25 3.70 -28.50
CA TYR A 962 -26.02 4.95 -28.39
C TYR A 962 -25.52 5.81 -27.22
N ALA A 963 -25.36 5.21 -26.03
CA ALA A 963 -24.89 5.89 -24.82
C ALA A 963 -23.45 6.40 -24.98
N ALA A 964 -22.58 5.63 -25.65
CA ALA A 964 -21.20 6.01 -25.94
C ALA A 964 -21.06 7.06 -27.07
N GLY A 965 -22.15 7.40 -27.76
CA GLY A 965 -22.12 8.40 -28.83
C GLY A 965 -21.40 7.93 -30.09
N ALA A 966 -21.55 6.65 -30.45
CA ALA A 966 -20.96 6.10 -31.67
C ALA A 966 -21.36 6.94 -32.92
N PRO A 967 -20.48 7.03 -33.96
CA PRO A 967 -20.73 7.82 -35.15
C PRO A 967 -22.10 7.53 -35.79
N GLY A 968 -22.90 8.58 -36.06
CA GLY A 968 -24.25 8.49 -36.61
C GLY A 968 -25.38 8.42 -35.57
N MET A 969 -25.07 8.15 -34.29
CA MET A 969 -26.06 8.13 -33.20
C MET A 969 -26.47 9.56 -32.78
N GLU A 970 -25.66 10.56 -33.09
CA GLU A 970 -25.91 11.96 -32.76
C GLU A 970 -27.20 12.50 -33.37
N ARG A 971 -27.47 12.19 -34.65
CA ARG A 971 -28.70 12.60 -35.34
C ARG A 971 -29.95 11.98 -34.73
N ILE A 972 -29.84 10.75 -34.28
CA ILE A 972 -30.96 10.02 -33.66
C ILE A 972 -31.18 10.56 -32.22
N ALA A 973 -30.09 10.86 -31.49
CA ALA A 973 -30.20 11.48 -30.19
C ALA A 973 -30.81 12.89 -30.25
N ALA A 974 -30.47 13.68 -31.27
CA ALA A 974 -31.10 14.98 -31.50
C ALA A 974 -32.56 14.91 -31.87
N ALA A 975 -32.99 13.84 -32.58
CA ALA A 975 -34.40 13.68 -33.02
C ALA A 975 -35.31 13.07 -31.94
N PHE A 976 -34.80 12.14 -31.15
CA PHE A 976 -35.62 11.29 -30.24
C PHE A 976 -35.18 11.35 -28.78
N GLY A 977 -34.11 12.10 -28.45
CA GLY A 977 -33.54 12.18 -27.10
C GLY A 977 -33.34 10.81 -26.46
N TRP A 978 -33.62 10.68 -25.16
CA TRP A 978 -33.49 9.43 -24.41
C TRP A 978 -34.39 8.28 -24.91
N LEU A 979 -35.48 8.56 -25.62
CA LEU A 979 -36.35 7.56 -26.24
C LEU A 979 -35.67 6.85 -27.43
N GLY A 980 -34.71 7.49 -28.10
CA GLY A 980 -33.93 6.94 -29.19
C GLY A 980 -33.17 5.67 -28.82
N ALA A 981 -32.63 5.58 -27.62
CA ALA A 981 -31.97 4.41 -27.08
C ALA A 981 -32.90 3.20 -27.03
N ALA A 982 -34.09 3.36 -26.47
CA ALA A 982 -35.09 2.29 -26.34
C ALA A 982 -35.59 1.81 -27.71
N VAL A 983 -35.89 2.73 -28.62
CA VAL A 983 -36.39 2.38 -29.98
C VAL A 983 -35.34 1.61 -30.78
N LEU A 984 -34.06 2.05 -30.76
CA LEU A 984 -32.99 1.36 -31.48
C LEU A 984 -32.68 0.00 -30.89
N SER A 985 -32.67 -0.12 -29.56
CA SER A 985 -32.39 -1.39 -28.87
C SER A 985 -33.46 -2.44 -29.13
N VAL A 986 -34.74 -2.05 -29.12
CA VAL A 986 -35.86 -2.94 -29.46
C VAL A 986 -35.82 -3.34 -30.92
N THR A 987 -35.54 -2.40 -31.84
CA THR A 987 -35.45 -2.69 -33.27
C THR A 987 -34.32 -3.68 -33.58
N ALA A 988 -33.17 -3.55 -32.94
CA ALA A 988 -32.05 -4.48 -33.07
C ALA A 988 -32.40 -5.88 -32.54
N SER A 989 -33.04 -5.96 -31.38
CA SER A 989 -33.51 -7.23 -30.80
C SER A 989 -34.50 -7.94 -31.70
N VAL A 990 -35.47 -7.22 -32.23
CA VAL A 990 -36.50 -7.78 -33.14
C VAL A 990 -35.90 -8.23 -34.49
N ALA A 991 -34.93 -7.47 -35.02
CA ALA A 991 -34.23 -7.84 -36.27
C ALA A 991 -33.43 -9.16 -36.14
N VAL A 992 -32.69 -9.34 -35.02
CA VAL A 992 -31.99 -10.58 -34.74
C VAL A 992 -32.93 -11.74 -34.54
N LEU A 993 -34.05 -11.54 -33.85
CA LEU A 993 -35.06 -12.56 -33.68
C LEU A 993 -35.69 -12.99 -35.02
N ALA A 994 -36.03 -12.02 -35.89
CA ALA A 994 -36.59 -12.31 -37.21
C ALA A 994 -35.60 -13.10 -38.08
N LEU A 995 -34.31 -12.75 -38.07
CA LEU A 995 -33.27 -13.51 -38.74
C LEU A 995 -33.14 -14.93 -38.18
N ALA A 996 -33.19 -15.08 -36.86
CA ALA A 996 -33.15 -16.39 -36.21
C ALA A 996 -34.30 -17.29 -36.58
N LEU A 997 -35.54 -16.75 -36.69
CA LEU A 997 -36.71 -17.47 -37.13
C LEU A 997 -36.63 -17.92 -38.61
N VAL A 998 -36.11 -17.07 -39.48
CA VAL A 998 -35.88 -17.42 -40.89
C VAL A 998 -34.86 -18.56 -41.06
N PHE A 999 -33.78 -18.54 -40.27
CA PHE A 999 -32.77 -19.61 -40.27
C PHE A 999 -33.30 -20.90 -39.64
N ALA A 1000 -34.08 -20.85 -38.58
CA ALA A 1000 -34.71 -22.02 -37.96
C ALA A 1000 -35.74 -22.67 -38.89
N GLY A 1001 -36.53 -21.87 -39.63
CA GLY A 1001 -37.51 -22.35 -40.61
C GLY A 1001 -36.85 -23.01 -41.83
N ARG A 1002 -35.64 -22.58 -42.26
CA ARG A 1002 -34.89 -23.21 -43.34
C ARG A 1002 -34.29 -24.58 -42.96
N GLN A 1003 -33.85 -24.75 -41.73
CA GLN A 1003 -33.32 -26.04 -41.25
C GLN A 1003 -34.41 -27.08 -41.05
N GLY A 1004 -35.61 -26.66 -40.66
CA GLY A 1004 -36.78 -27.56 -40.58
C GLY A 1004 -37.28 -28.04 -41.96
N ALA A 1005 -37.05 -27.25 -43.02
CA ALA A 1005 -37.40 -27.66 -44.39
C ALA A 1005 -36.34 -28.61 -45.04
N GLN A 1006 -35.12 -28.60 -44.57
CA GLN A 1006 -34.04 -29.54 -45.04
C GLN A 1006 -34.03 -30.87 -44.30
N SER A 1007 -34.67 -30.97 -43.13
CA SER A 1007 -34.83 -32.25 -42.43
C SER A 1007 -36.13 -33.01 -42.75
N ALA A 1008 -36.96 -32.43 -43.63
CA ALA A 1008 -38.22 -33.05 -44.12
C ALA A 1008 -38.17 -33.50 -45.61
N THR A 1009 -37.05 -33.39 -46.28
CA THR A 1009 -36.66 -34.02 -47.52
C THR A 1009 -35.51 -35.02 -47.25
#